data_93adca229f0f4648d80bb41f7f9c3414
#
_entry.id   93adca229f0f4648d80bb41f7f9c3414
#
_cell.length_a   1.000
_cell.length_b   1.000
_cell.length_c   1.000
_cell.angle_alpha   90.00
_cell.angle_beta   90.00
_cell.angle_gamma   90.00
#
_symmetry.space_group_name_H-M   'P 1'
#
loop_
_entity.id
_entity.type
_entity.pdbx_description
1 polymer ?
#
loop_
_entity_poly.entity_id
_entity_poly.type
_entity_poly.pdbx_seq_one_letter_code
_entity_poly.pdbx_strand_id
1 'polypeptide(L)'
;MNGIYSILRIRVLAALLAIASGLAACNGTAVVTMTSTASQDTFLAYRVGLVSVQLQSSSGKSGLKILPAGTTVDFAALTNLSEVLGAAAATKGSYQSVLVTLDYTSAQIVYDDGSLDGVALTPVGTDGRAVGQIQLTVKLDPNYAFSISSKGASQLALGFNLAASNTVNLSAKTVTVNPVIAASALPIDGKQVRIRGPVVGAAAGGVSAATSAEFTMGIMPFNGSIVGTGNLAVVTTDSTDFEVNGNVSSGAAGLGQLASLGRGTLTVAYGTLTTTDQSITTTAYGAASITTPSTTTPSTTGDGMASTTTPSTTAPSTTGDGMASTTTPYATASTTNTVKVTFTAAQVLAGSSVQGGGLDRVTGIVSARSGNTLTVEDGTLIANNGTETFLGGPTFVILGPNTLVTVFGQSTAEINSPQQISVGSSIDAFGIVTSLALNEATLDASAGRLRLNPTTVSGLVIAQGAGALDLNLASLDGRSIAPFIFAGSGVDPGHYALATGALSLTNATAGVPVIATGLPNSFGAAAPNFTASTLLDPTTIDAELAVDWGSGTATPFTTYDTTSIDLNAHNASIGARHQIKVGAQMIDIAGLSSDPQIVPNPTAPNTVYSIAHSLSSTIENFNTYDAFVTQLQSELNGTALVTGVTAVGQYTAAAVSFAATSITLTFNN
;
A
#
# COMPACT_ATOMS: atom_id res chain seq x y z
N MET A 1 -8.95 43.35 -47.27
CA MET A 1 -9.70 42.19 -46.72
C MET A 1 -8.89 41.26 -45.79
N ASN A 2 -7.57 41.42 -45.69
CA ASN A 2 -6.76 40.50 -44.88
C ASN A 2 -6.67 40.80 -43.36
N GLY A 3 -7.13 41.99 -42.90
CA GLY A 3 -7.04 42.33 -41.46
C GLY A 3 -8.17 41.78 -40.57
N ILE A 4 -9.35 41.54 -41.13
CA ILE A 4 -10.54 41.12 -40.38
C ILE A 4 -10.46 39.63 -40.01
N TYR A 5 -9.84 38.81 -40.86
CA TYR A 5 -9.66 37.38 -40.59
C TYR A 5 -8.65 37.09 -39.50
N SER A 6 -7.65 37.95 -39.30
CA SER A 6 -6.65 37.81 -38.24
C SER A 6 -7.25 38.07 -36.85
N ILE A 7 -8.08 39.10 -36.71
CA ILE A 7 -8.71 39.45 -35.41
C ILE A 7 -9.76 38.41 -35.00
N LEU A 8 -10.47 37.80 -35.95
CA LEU A 8 -11.46 36.77 -35.69
C LEU A 8 -10.79 35.44 -35.19
N ARG A 9 -9.66 35.10 -35.82
CA ARG A 9 -8.88 33.88 -35.35
C ARG A 9 -8.30 34.04 -33.96
N ILE A 10 -7.83 35.24 -33.60
CA ILE A 10 -7.28 35.50 -32.26
C ILE A 10 -8.40 35.45 -31.18
N ARG A 11 -9.59 35.97 -31.48
CA ARG A 11 -10.72 35.93 -30.55
C ARG A 11 -11.29 34.51 -30.38
N VAL A 12 -11.33 33.69 -31.43
CA VAL A 12 -11.76 32.30 -31.36
C VAL A 12 -10.72 31.45 -30.60
N LEU A 13 -9.42 31.70 -30.79
CA LEU A 13 -8.37 31.00 -30.04
C LEU A 13 -8.36 31.40 -28.56
N ALA A 14 -8.60 32.67 -28.23
CA ALA A 14 -8.71 33.14 -26.85
C ALA A 14 -9.98 32.59 -26.16
N ALA A 15 -11.10 32.45 -26.88
CA ALA A 15 -12.32 31.84 -26.35
C ALA A 15 -12.16 30.34 -26.15
N LEU A 16 -11.47 29.63 -27.02
CA LEU A 16 -11.15 28.19 -26.84
C LEU A 16 -10.16 27.98 -25.73
N LEU A 17 -9.18 28.87 -25.51
CA LEU A 17 -8.27 28.80 -24.37
C LEU A 17 -9.00 29.09 -23.02
N ALA A 18 -9.95 30.03 -23.05
CA ALA A 18 -10.77 30.32 -21.83
C ALA A 18 -11.74 29.19 -21.49
N ILE A 19 -12.26 28.46 -22.48
CA ILE A 19 -13.11 27.28 -22.25
C ILE A 19 -12.25 26.10 -21.72
N ALA A 20 -11.03 25.93 -22.25
CA ALA A 20 -10.11 24.90 -21.76
C ALA A 20 -9.63 25.16 -20.32
N SER A 21 -9.41 26.43 -19.94
CA SER A 21 -9.06 26.80 -18.57
C SER A 21 -10.23 26.74 -17.58
N GLY A 22 -11.48 26.91 -18.07
CA GLY A 22 -12.69 26.77 -17.26
C GLY A 22 -13.05 25.32 -16.90
N LEU A 23 -12.69 24.35 -17.74
CA LEU A 23 -12.91 22.93 -17.49
C LEU A 23 -11.86 22.31 -16.54
N ALA A 24 -10.67 22.91 -16.41
CA ALA A 24 -9.63 22.46 -15.48
C ALA A 24 -9.95 22.82 -14.02
N ALA A 25 -10.89 23.70 -13.76
CA ALA A 25 -11.20 24.23 -12.43
C ALA A 25 -12.17 23.34 -11.59
N CYS A 26 -12.68 22.24 -12.17
CA CYS A 26 -13.69 21.39 -11.52
C CYS A 26 -13.20 19.99 -11.14
N ASN A 27 -11.93 19.67 -11.37
CA ASN A 27 -11.37 18.33 -11.11
C ASN A 27 -10.48 18.35 -9.86
N GLY A 28 -10.69 17.38 -8.98
CA GLY A 28 -9.74 16.99 -7.94
C GLY A 28 -8.81 15.89 -8.43
N THR A 29 -8.04 15.31 -7.51
CA THR A 29 -7.16 14.17 -7.80
C THR A 29 -7.58 12.97 -6.95
N ALA A 30 -7.74 11.81 -7.59
CA ALA A 30 -7.87 10.53 -6.90
C ALA A 30 -6.50 9.86 -6.84
N VAL A 31 -5.95 9.66 -5.64
CA VAL A 31 -4.75 8.87 -5.40
C VAL A 31 -5.19 7.48 -4.95
N VAL A 32 -4.84 6.46 -5.72
CA VAL A 32 -5.24 5.07 -5.42
C VAL A 32 -4.00 4.25 -5.10
N THR A 33 -4.05 3.55 -3.98
CA THR A 33 -3.02 2.60 -3.54
C THR A 33 -3.54 1.18 -3.55
N MET A 34 -2.65 0.21 -3.68
CA MET A 34 -2.95 -1.22 -3.58
C MET A 34 -1.96 -1.89 -2.64
N THR A 35 -2.47 -2.72 -1.77
CA THR A 35 -1.74 -3.57 -0.85
C THR A 35 -2.34 -4.98 -0.87
N SER A 36 -1.78 -5.89 -0.11
CA SER A 36 -2.29 -7.25 0.08
C SER A 36 -2.22 -7.60 1.56
N THR A 37 -3.23 -8.29 2.06
CA THR A 37 -3.21 -8.85 3.40
C THR A 37 -2.50 -10.20 3.34
N ALA A 38 -1.61 -10.50 4.29
CA ALA A 38 -0.96 -11.78 4.39
C ALA A 38 -1.98 -12.92 4.55
N SER A 39 -1.55 -14.15 4.30
CA SER A 39 -2.33 -15.37 4.44
C SER A 39 -1.59 -16.33 5.36
N GLN A 40 -2.34 -17.21 6.01
CA GLN A 40 -1.76 -18.38 6.69
C GLN A 40 -1.05 -19.29 5.70
N ASP A 41 -1.60 -19.37 4.46
CA ASP A 41 -0.93 -19.95 3.31
C ASP A 41 0.18 -19.00 2.83
N THR A 42 1.41 -19.44 2.85
CA THR A 42 2.53 -18.65 2.37
C THR A 42 2.68 -18.82 0.86
N PHE A 43 2.53 -17.74 0.11
CA PHE A 43 2.76 -17.71 -1.32
C PHE A 43 4.13 -17.11 -1.62
N LEU A 44 4.98 -17.83 -2.34
CA LEU A 44 6.26 -17.33 -2.86
C LEU A 44 6.04 -16.36 -4.01
N ALA A 45 5.00 -16.60 -4.82
CA ALA A 45 4.51 -15.70 -5.84
C ALA A 45 2.99 -15.82 -5.96
N TYR A 46 2.32 -14.69 -6.12
CA TYR A 46 0.89 -14.62 -6.47
C TYR A 46 0.69 -13.57 -7.56
N ARG A 47 1.14 -13.91 -8.77
CA ARG A 47 1.21 -12.99 -9.91
C ARG A 47 -0.03 -13.12 -10.77
N VAL A 48 -0.82 -12.07 -10.86
CA VAL A 48 -2.10 -12.00 -11.58
C VAL A 48 -2.14 -10.74 -12.42
N GLY A 49 -2.76 -10.82 -13.58
CA GLY A 49 -3.02 -9.65 -14.40
C GLY A 49 -4.04 -8.71 -13.72
N LEU A 50 -3.67 -7.46 -13.47
CA LEU A 50 -4.58 -6.39 -13.09
C LEU A 50 -4.95 -5.62 -14.36
N VAL A 51 -6.12 -5.94 -14.94
CA VAL A 51 -6.54 -5.42 -16.24
C VAL A 51 -7.03 -3.98 -16.15
N SER A 52 -7.82 -3.68 -15.11
CA SER A 52 -8.35 -2.33 -14.90
C SER A 52 -8.76 -2.07 -13.46
N VAL A 53 -8.64 -0.82 -13.04
CA VAL A 53 -9.24 -0.27 -11.82
C VAL A 53 -10.04 0.96 -12.21
N GLN A 54 -11.34 0.98 -11.88
CA GLN A 54 -12.26 2.03 -12.32
C GLN A 54 -13.19 2.47 -11.19
N LEU A 55 -13.17 3.75 -10.84
CA LEU A 55 -14.12 4.34 -9.89
C LEU A 55 -15.49 4.50 -10.55
N GLN A 56 -16.55 4.16 -9.83
CA GLN A 56 -17.94 4.31 -10.26
C GLN A 56 -18.64 5.41 -9.44
N SER A 57 -19.20 6.39 -10.14
CA SER A 57 -19.96 7.45 -9.46
C SER A 57 -21.38 6.98 -9.12
N SER A 58 -21.97 7.58 -8.08
CA SER A 58 -23.36 7.34 -7.69
C SER A 58 -24.38 7.65 -8.81
N SER A 59 -23.99 8.45 -9.81
CA SER A 59 -24.87 8.82 -10.93
C SER A 59 -24.86 7.83 -12.10
N GLY A 60 -24.15 6.72 -11.99
CA GLY A 60 -24.03 5.70 -13.05
C GLY A 60 -23.31 6.17 -14.33
N LYS A 61 -22.72 7.37 -14.34
CA LYS A 61 -21.90 7.83 -15.46
C LYS A 61 -20.61 7.03 -15.51
N SER A 62 -20.06 6.85 -16.70
CA SER A 62 -18.81 6.11 -16.95
C SER A 62 -17.73 6.53 -15.96
N GLY A 63 -17.23 5.56 -15.22
CA GLY A 63 -16.32 5.78 -14.12
C GLY A 63 -14.93 6.22 -14.58
N LEU A 64 -14.18 6.79 -13.67
CA LEU A 64 -12.79 7.19 -13.88
C LEU A 64 -11.89 5.95 -13.89
N LYS A 65 -11.19 5.71 -14.98
CA LYS A 65 -10.14 4.70 -15.04
C LYS A 65 -8.88 5.23 -14.33
N ILE A 66 -8.50 4.54 -13.26
CA ILE A 66 -7.24 4.81 -12.55
C ILE A 66 -6.09 4.09 -13.24
N LEU A 67 -6.31 2.82 -13.64
CA LEU A 67 -5.36 2.03 -14.39
C LEU A 67 -5.90 1.82 -15.81
N PRO A 68 -5.41 2.59 -16.80
CA PRO A 68 -5.94 2.55 -18.16
C PRO A 68 -5.41 1.37 -18.99
N ALA A 69 -4.27 0.80 -18.62
CA ALA A 69 -3.67 -0.37 -19.27
C ALA A 69 -3.37 -1.43 -18.22
N GLY A 70 -3.56 -2.69 -18.61
CA GLY A 70 -3.28 -3.82 -17.73
C GLY A 70 -1.80 -3.95 -17.39
N THR A 71 -1.52 -4.49 -16.21
CA THR A 71 -0.19 -4.83 -15.72
C THR A 71 -0.26 -6.12 -14.90
N THR A 72 0.86 -6.77 -14.68
CA THR A 72 0.94 -7.92 -13.76
C THR A 72 1.27 -7.41 -12.36
N VAL A 73 0.55 -7.90 -11.36
CA VAL A 73 0.76 -7.61 -9.95
C VAL A 73 1.14 -8.90 -9.24
N ASP A 74 2.18 -8.84 -8.43
CA ASP A 74 2.50 -9.89 -7.48
C ASP A 74 1.92 -9.51 -6.10
N PHE A 75 0.78 -10.11 -5.75
CA PHE A 75 0.13 -9.83 -4.49
C PHE A 75 0.90 -10.40 -3.29
N ALA A 76 1.73 -11.43 -3.47
CA ALA A 76 2.60 -11.91 -2.40
C ALA A 76 3.64 -10.83 -2.01
N ALA A 77 4.21 -10.12 -2.99
CA ALA A 77 5.14 -9.02 -2.74
C ALA A 77 4.49 -7.78 -2.11
N LEU A 78 3.16 -7.64 -2.18
CA LEU A 78 2.43 -6.52 -1.57
C LEU A 78 2.00 -6.77 -0.12
N THR A 79 2.34 -7.92 0.48
CA THR A 79 2.03 -8.20 1.88
C THR A 79 2.77 -7.29 2.86
N ASN A 80 3.93 -6.77 2.46
CA ASN A 80 4.79 -5.92 3.29
C ASN A 80 4.84 -4.45 2.84
N LEU A 81 4.16 -4.09 1.74
CA LEU A 81 4.14 -2.71 1.23
C LEU A 81 2.84 -2.39 0.49
N SER A 82 2.61 -1.10 0.27
CA SER A 82 1.55 -0.58 -0.58
C SER A 82 2.15 0.09 -1.81
N GLU A 83 1.58 -0.14 -3.00
CA GLU A 83 1.98 0.50 -4.26
C GLU A 83 0.98 1.59 -4.65
N VAL A 84 1.47 2.75 -5.09
CA VAL A 84 0.61 3.77 -5.69
C VAL A 84 0.26 3.36 -7.11
N LEU A 85 -1.00 3.02 -7.36
CA LEU A 85 -1.51 2.67 -8.69
C LEU A 85 -1.67 3.87 -9.62
N GLY A 86 -2.03 5.02 -9.07
CA GLY A 86 -2.25 6.21 -9.88
C GLY A 86 -2.67 7.43 -9.06
N ALA A 87 -2.52 8.59 -9.70
CA ALA A 87 -3.01 9.89 -9.22
C ALA A 87 -3.74 10.58 -10.38
N ALA A 88 -4.98 10.15 -10.62
CA ALA A 88 -5.75 10.55 -11.77
C ALA A 88 -6.62 11.79 -11.48
N ALA A 89 -6.71 12.69 -12.45
CA ALA A 89 -7.65 13.79 -12.39
C ALA A 89 -9.09 13.25 -12.42
N ALA A 90 -9.87 13.56 -11.40
CA ALA A 90 -11.21 13.04 -11.20
C ALA A 90 -12.25 14.15 -11.08
N THR A 91 -13.41 13.92 -11.63
CA THR A 91 -14.54 14.84 -11.51
C THR A 91 -14.98 14.92 -10.04
N LYS A 92 -15.24 16.15 -9.57
CA LYS A 92 -15.86 16.37 -8.26
C LYS A 92 -17.14 15.53 -8.11
N GLY A 93 -17.24 14.81 -7.01
CA GLY A 93 -18.42 13.98 -6.71
C GLY A 93 -18.12 12.89 -5.70
N SER A 94 -19.14 12.10 -5.42
CA SER A 94 -19.06 10.91 -4.57
C SER A 94 -19.01 9.66 -5.46
N TYR A 95 -18.15 8.73 -5.09
CA TYR A 95 -17.97 7.44 -5.72
C TYR A 95 -18.33 6.35 -4.72
N GLN A 96 -19.17 5.42 -5.13
CA GLN A 96 -19.75 4.41 -4.24
C GLN A 96 -19.16 3.02 -4.45
N SER A 97 -18.46 2.81 -5.57
CA SER A 97 -17.83 1.53 -5.84
C SER A 97 -16.61 1.65 -6.73
N VAL A 98 -15.81 0.61 -6.72
CA VAL A 98 -14.66 0.40 -7.59
C VAL A 98 -14.89 -0.88 -8.38
N LEU A 99 -14.74 -0.84 -9.70
CA LEU A 99 -14.64 -2.04 -10.52
C LEU A 99 -13.17 -2.41 -10.65
N VAL A 100 -12.84 -3.64 -10.27
CA VAL A 100 -11.50 -4.21 -10.43
C VAL A 100 -11.61 -5.44 -11.32
N THR A 101 -10.80 -5.50 -12.37
CA THR A 101 -10.75 -6.67 -13.26
C THR A 101 -9.40 -7.33 -13.13
N LEU A 102 -9.40 -8.58 -12.68
CA LEU A 102 -8.25 -9.47 -12.57
C LEU A 102 -8.25 -10.48 -13.70
N ASP A 103 -7.07 -10.89 -14.19
CA ASP A 103 -6.91 -11.91 -15.25
C ASP A 103 -5.98 -13.03 -14.75
N TYR A 104 -6.56 -14.20 -14.56
CA TYR A 104 -5.86 -15.41 -14.12
C TYR A 104 -5.34 -16.28 -15.25
N THR A 105 -5.58 -15.90 -16.53
CA THR A 105 -5.20 -16.72 -17.70
C THR A 105 -3.70 -17.05 -17.74
N SER A 106 -2.86 -16.11 -17.31
CA SER A 106 -1.39 -16.25 -17.22
C SER A 106 -0.88 -16.12 -15.79
N ALA A 107 -1.72 -16.43 -14.80
CA ALA A 107 -1.33 -16.31 -13.40
C ALA A 107 -0.19 -17.28 -13.07
N GLN A 108 0.73 -16.81 -12.23
CA GLN A 108 1.80 -17.61 -11.63
C GLN A 108 1.59 -17.59 -10.12
N ILE A 109 1.13 -18.71 -9.58
CA ILE A 109 0.85 -18.87 -8.16
C ILE A 109 1.73 -20.01 -7.66
N VAL A 110 2.62 -19.70 -6.72
CA VAL A 110 3.58 -20.65 -6.16
C VAL A 110 3.41 -20.64 -4.63
N TYR A 111 3.17 -21.80 -4.07
CA TYR A 111 2.99 -22.03 -2.64
C TYR A 111 4.30 -22.47 -2.00
N ASP A 112 4.61 -21.95 -0.81
CA ASP A 112 5.75 -22.40 0.01
C ASP A 112 5.40 -23.68 0.76
N ASP A 113 5.86 -24.82 0.24
CA ASP A 113 5.74 -26.13 0.91
C ASP A 113 7.00 -26.50 1.71
N GLY A 114 7.95 -25.57 1.83
CA GLY A 114 9.26 -25.78 2.44
C GLY A 114 10.28 -26.43 1.50
N SER A 115 9.94 -26.64 0.21
CA SER A 115 10.91 -27.04 -0.80
C SER A 115 11.58 -25.81 -1.44
N LEU A 116 12.69 -26.03 -2.17
CA LEU A 116 13.44 -24.97 -2.84
C LEU A 116 12.55 -24.19 -3.84
N ASP A 117 11.80 -24.90 -4.67
CA ASP A 117 11.06 -24.31 -5.79
C ASP A 117 9.59 -24.01 -5.43
N GLY A 118 9.14 -24.44 -4.24
CA GLY A 118 7.73 -24.41 -3.87
C GLY A 118 6.85 -25.26 -4.78
N VAL A 119 5.54 -25.12 -4.66
CA VAL A 119 4.56 -25.84 -5.47
C VAL A 119 3.81 -24.87 -6.37
N ALA A 120 3.99 -24.99 -7.67
CA ALA A 120 3.18 -24.25 -8.64
C ALA A 120 1.73 -24.75 -8.59
N LEU A 121 0.78 -23.81 -8.38
CA LEU A 121 -0.66 -24.08 -8.28
C LEU A 121 -1.39 -23.59 -9.51
N THR A 122 -2.33 -24.42 -9.99
CA THR A 122 -3.24 -24.03 -11.06
C THR A 122 -4.48 -23.33 -10.48
N PRO A 123 -4.79 -22.07 -10.86
CA PRO A 123 -5.98 -21.41 -10.41
C PRO A 123 -7.23 -22.01 -11.04
N VAL A 124 -8.22 -22.32 -10.19
CA VAL A 124 -9.54 -22.84 -10.60
C VAL A 124 -10.63 -22.01 -9.92
N GLY A 125 -11.78 -21.91 -10.56
CA GLY A 125 -12.96 -21.30 -9.97
C GLY A 125 -13.60 -22.19 -8.90
N THR A 126 -14.61 -21.67 -8.22
CA THR A 126 -15.41 -22.43 -7.24
C THR A 126 -16.15 -23.61 -7.87
N ASP A 127 -16.30 -23.60 -9.19
CA ASP A 127 -16.85 -24.72 -9.99
C ASP A 127 -15.79 -25.75 -10.44
N GLY A 128 -14.53 -25.56 -10.03
CA GLY A 128 -13.38 -26.40 -10.37
C GLY A 128 -12.84 -26.22 -11.79
N ARG A 129 -13.32 -25.25 -12.54
CA ARG A 129 -12.86 -24.98 -13.92
C ARG A 129 -11.74 -23.97 -13.94
N ALA A 130 -10.97 -23.95 -15.04
CA ALA A 130 -9.95 -22.93 -15.27
C ALA A 130 -10.56 -21.52 -15.23
N VAL A 131 -9.87 -20.61 -14.56
CA VAL A 131 -10.31 -19.23 -14.39
C VAL A 131 -9.65 -18.33 -15.45
N GLY A 132 -10.46 -17.46 -16.04
CA GLY A 132 -10.02 -16.38 -16.91
C GLY A 132 -10.10 -15.03 -16.19
N GLN A 133 -10.78 -14.07 -16.81
CA GLN A 133 -10.98 -12.75 -16.21
C GLN A 133 -12.15 -12.78 -15.21
N ILE A 134 -11.90 -12.14 -14.05
CA ILE A 134 -12.92 -11.90 -13.02
C ILE A 134 -13.06 -10.39 -12.84
N GLN A 135 -14.29 -9.88 -12.95
CA GLN A 135 -14.61 -8.50 -12.62
C GLN A 135 -15.29 -8.45 -11.25
N LEU A 136 -14.72 -7.69 -10.35
CA LEU A 136 -15.24 -7.46 -9.01
C LEU A 136 -15.92 -6.11 -8.93
N THR A 137 -17.06 -6.06 -8.23
CA THR A 137 -17.71 -4.83 -7.80
C THR A 137 -17.43 -4.63 -6.31
N VAL A 138 -16.50 -3.74 -6.00
CA VAL A 138 -16.10 -3.40 -4.63
C VAL A 138 -16.90 -2.19 -4.19
N LYS A 139 -17.94 -2.38 -3.39
CA LYS A 139 -18.77 -1.30 -2.84
C LYS A 139 -18.07 -0.65 -1.65
N LEU A 140 -18.10 0.66 -1.58
CA LEU A 140 -17.62 1.44 -0.44
C LEU A 140 -18.75 1.61 0.57
N ASP A 141 -18.38 1.83 1.83
CA ASP A 141 -19.37 2.15 2.88
C ASP A 141 -20.21 3.36 2.46
N PRO A 142 -21.54 3.25 2.39
CA PRO A 142 -22.40 4.35 1.96
C PRO A 142 -22.32 5.58 2.86
N ASN A 143 -21.94 5.40 4.14
CA ASN A 143 -21.77 6.50 5.10
C ASN A 143 -20.37 7.15 4.99
N TYR A 144 -19.41 6.47 4.35
CA TYR A 144 -18.03 6.90 4.16
C TYR A 144 -17.63 6.88 2.69
N ALA A 145 -18.56 7.26 1.81
CA ALA A 145 -18.33 7.27 0.37
C ALA A 145 -17.09 8.08 0.00
N PHE A 146 -16.31 7.54 -0.93
CA PHE A 146 -15.13 8.22 -1.43
C PHE A 146 -15.53 9.50 -2.18
N SER A 147 -15.16 10.64 -1.62
CA SER A 147 -15.55 11.96 -2.14
C SER A 147 -14.34 12.71 -2.69
N ILE A 148 -14.48 13.24 -3.90
CA ILE A 148 -13.48 14.08 -4.55
C ILE A 148 -13.98 15.52 -4.56
N SER A 149 -13.22 16.42 -3.94
CA SER A 149 -13.46 17.85 -3.94
C SER A 149 -12.76 18.52 -5.12
N SER A 150 -13.27 19.69 -5.57
CA SER A 150 -12.54 20.50 -6.53
C SER A 150 -11.24 21.05 -5.92
N LYS A 151 -10.10 20.88 -6.60
CA LYS A 151 -8.76 21.34 -6.18
C LYS A 151 -8.14 20.56 -5.00
N GLY A 152 -8.76 19.49 -4.51
CA GLY A 152 -8.18 18.60 -3.50
C GLY A 152 -7.73 17.26 -4.09
N ALA A 153 -6.93 16.53 -3.32
CA ALA A 153 -6.61 15.13 -3.59
C ALA A 153 -7.27 14.26 -2.52
N SER A 154 -7.87 13.16 -2.95
CA SER A 154 -8.47 12.17 -2.04
C SER A 154 -7.76 10.83 -2.24
N GLN A 155 -7.54 10.10 -1.16
CA GLN A 155 -6.91 8.77 -1.19
C GLN A 155 -7.97 7.68 -1.15
N LEU A 156 -7.75 6.63 -1.93
CA LEU A 156 -8.47 5.36 -1.87
C LEU A 156 -7.46 4.23 -1.77
N ALA A 157 -7.56 3.42 -0.73
CA ALA A 157 -6.75 2.23 -0.54
C ALA A 157 -7.54 0.97 -0.93
N LEU A 158 -6.89 0.07 -1.68
CA LEU A 158 -7.41 -1.24 -2.06
C LEU A 158 -6.52 -2.30 -1.43
N GLY A 159 -7.10 -3.26 -0.73
CA GLY A 159 -6.39 -4.37 -0.09
C GLY A 159 -6.87 -5.72 -0.61
N PHE A 160 -6.01 -6.44 -1.33
CA PHE A 160 -6.30 -7.81 -1.76
C PHE A 160 -6.14 -8.75 -0.56
N ASN A 161 -7.21 -9.44 -0.17
CA ASN A 161 -7.17 -10.38 0.94
C ASN A 161 -6.78 -11.78 0.43
N LEU A 162 -5.48 -12.12 0.55
CA LEU A 162 -4.97 -13.42 0.09
C LEU A 162 -5.65 -14.59 0.80
N ALA A 163 -5.89 -14.48 2.11
CA ALA A 163 -6.51 -15.55 2.89
C ALA A 163 -7.97 -15.80 2.50
N ALA A 164 -8.78 -14.73 2.36
CA ALA A 164 -10.20 -14.86 1.99
C ALA A 164 -10.38 -15.23 0.51
N SER A 165 -9.39 -14.90 -0.33
CA SER A 165 -9.46 -15.10 -1.78
C SER A 165 -9.13 -16.52 -2.22
N ASN A 166 -8.51 -17.34 -1.39
CA ASN A 166 -7.86 -18.57 -1.83
C ASN A 166 -8.14 -19.75 -0.92
N THR A 167 -8.35 -20.91 -1.54
CA THR A 167 -8.34 -22.21 -0.87
C THR A 167 -7.36 -23.13 -1.59
N VAL A 168 -6.26 -23.49 -0.92
CA VAL A 168 -5.16 -24.29 -1.49
C VAL A 168 -5.46 -25.78 -1.36
N ASN A 169 -5.23 -26.52 -2.44
CA ASN A 169 -5.27 -27.98 -2.47
C ASN A 169 -3.94 -28.51 -3.02
N LEU A 170 -3.01 -28.82 -2.11
CA LEU A 170 -1.67 -29.30 -2.48
C LEU A 170 -1.70 -30.67 -3.16
N SER A 171 -2.63 -31.55 -2.81
CA SER A 171 -2.75 -32.87 -3.42
C SER A 171 -3.15 -32.78 -4.89
N ALA A 172 -4.02 -31.85 -5.25
CA ALA A 172 -4.43 -31.59 -6.63
C ALA A 172 -3.54 -30.56 -7.32
N LYS A 173 -2.63 -29.90 -6.62
CA LYS A 173 -1.83 -28.75 -7.08
C LYS A 173 -2.73 -27.64 -7.67
N THR A 174 -3.83 -27.33 -6.99
CA THR A 174 -4.76 -26.29 -7.40
C THR A 174 -4.98 -25.29 -6.30
N VAL A 175 -5.35 -24.08 -6.67
CA VAL A 175 -5.89 -23.06 -5.77
C VAL A 175 -7.25 -22.63 -6.30
N THR A 176 -8.29 -22.81 -5.46
CA THR A 176 -9.61 -22.27 -5.77
C THR A 176 -9.60 -20.79 -5.47
N VAL A 177 -9.86 -19.96 -6.50
CA VAL A 177 -9.80 -18.51 -6.38
C VAL A 177 -11.21 -17.91 -6.35
N ASN A 178 -11.44 -17.07 -5.36
CA ASN A 178 -12.62 -16.23 -5.19
C ASN A 178 -12.16 -14.86 -4.70
N PRO A 179 -11.66 -13.96 -5.59
CA PRO A 179 -10.94 -12.76 -5.18
C PRO A 179 -11.78 -11.84 -4.30
N VAL A 180 -11.18 -11.40 -3.21
CA VAL A 180 -11.76 -10.44 -2.25
C VAL A 180 -10.84 -9.24 -2.13
N ILE A 181 -11.40 -8.04 -2.34
CA ILE A 181 -10.69 -6.76 -2.22
C ILE A 181 -11.43 -5.88 -1.24
N ALA A 182 -10.77 -5.54 -0.15
CA ALA A 182 -11.21 -4.49 0.75
C ALA A 182 -10.93 -3.12 0.14
N ALA A 183 -11.80 -2.13 0.40
CA ALA A 183 -11.62 -0.77 -0.07
C ALA A 183 -11.95 0.25 1.03
N SER A 184 -11.10 1.25 1.21
CA SER A 184 -11.27 2.30 2.20
C SER A 184 -10.79 3.66 1.68
N ALA A 185 -11.47 4.73 2.09
CA ALA A 185 -11.01 6.11 1.86
C ALA A 185 -9.82 6.51 2.75
N LEU A 186 -9.39 5.62 3.65
CA LEU A 186 -8.23 5.76 4.52
C LEU A 186 -7.25 4.63 4.22
N PRO A 187 -5.95 4.75 4.59
CA PRO A 187 -5.02 3.63 4.49
C PRO A 187 -5.57 2.40 5.21
N ILE A 188 -5.52 1.23 4.57
CA ILE A 188 -6.00 -0.04 5.17
C ILE A 188 -5.05 -0.52 6.26
N ASP A 189 -3.76 -0.21 6.09
CA ASP A 189 -2.68 -0.60 7.01
C ASP A 189 -1.62 0.51 7.10
N GLY A 190 -0.67 0.34 8.04
CA GLY A 190 0.45 1.26 8.26
C GLY A 190 1.71 0.93 7.44
N LYS A 191 1.59 0.14 6.38
CA LYS A 191 2.74 -0.28 5.56
C LYS A 191 3.40 0.89 4.84
N GLN A 192 4.68 0.71 4.56
CA GLN A 192 5.42 1.63 3.71
C GLN A 192 4.79 1.70 2.31
N VAL A 193 4.65 2.91 1.79
CA VAL A 193 4.10 3.15 0.45
C VAL A 193 5.24 3.32 -0.54
N ARG A 194 5.12 2.66 -1.70
CA ARG A 194 6.05 2.78 -2.82
C ARG A 194 5.40 3.54 -3.98
N ILE A 195 6.16 4.48 -4.55
CA ILE A 195 5.86 5.13 -5.83
C ILE A 195 6.96 4.77 -6.82
N ARG A 196 6.57 4.41 -8.02
CA ARG A 196 7.48 4.08 -9.12
C ARG A 196 7.16 4.92 -10.35
N GLY A 197 8.18 5.38 -11.07
CA GLY A 197 8.02 6.03 -12.36
C GLY A 197 9.08 7.09 -12.66
N PRO A 198 8.97 7.82 -13.77
CA PRO A 198 9.95 8.84 -14.16
C PRO A 198 9.81 10.13 -13.36
N VAL A 199 10.90 10.83 -13.14
CA VAL A 199 10.90 12.22 -12.71
C VAL A 199 10.32 13.09 -13.83
N VAL A 200 9.22 13.80 -13.56
CA VAL A 200 8.55 14.67 -14.53
C VAL A 200 8.73 16.17 -14.23
N GLY A 201 9.11 16.51 -13.01
CA GLY A 201 9.45 17.87 -12.57
C GLY A 201 10.47 17.79 -11.45
N ALA A 202 11.65 18.40 -11.64
CA ALA A 202 12.57 18.63 -10.55
C ALA A 202 12.10 19.86 -9.76
N ALA A 203 12.36 19.88 -8.45
CA ALA A 203 12.18 21.09 -7.66
C ALA A 203 13.04 22.22 -8.24
N ALA A 204 12.41 23.16 -8.92
CA ALA A 204 13.02 24.42 -9.21
C ALA A 204 12.92 25.29 -7.96
N GLY A 205 13.69 24.96 -6.94
CA GLY A 205 13.85 25.73 -5.74
C GLY A 205 15.32 25.78 -5.44
N GLY A 206 15.94 26.96 -5.62
CA GLY A 206 17.25 27.18 -5.04
C GLY A 206 17.21 26.76 -3.58
N VAL A 207 18.23 26.06 -3.12
CA VAL A 207 18.43 25.60 -1.76
C VAL A 207 18.46 26.85 -0.85
N SER A 208 17.30 27.38 -0.54
CA SER A 208 17.07 28.22 0.61
C SER A 208 16.75 27.28 1.76
N ALA A 209 17.31 27.49 2.90
CA ALA A 209 17.27 26.69 4.13
C ALA A 209 15.86 26.22 4.59
N ALA A 210 15.07 25.65 3.68
CA ALA A 210 13.81 25.00 3.98
C ALA A 210 14.12 23.53 4.34
N THR A 211 13.61 23.09 5.45
CA THR A 211 13.73 21.73 5.98
C THR A 211 13.09 20.65 5.10
N SER A 212 12.50 21.01 3.97
CA SER A 212 11.88 20.08 2.99
C SER A 212 11.96 20.63 1.56
N ALA A 213 12.12 19.74 0.60
CA ALA A 213 12.09 20.04 -0.82
C ALA A 213 11.15 19.04 -1.54
N GLU A 214 10.69 19.39 -2.75
CA GLU A 214 9.70 18.61 -3.48
C GLU A 214 10.13 18.37 -4.91
N PHE A 215 9.89 17.17 -5.43
CA PHE A 215 9.97 16.87 -6.85
C PHE A 215 8.70 16.11 -7.30
N THR A 216 8.43 16.05 -8.60
CA THR A 216 7.24 15.39 -9.13
C THR A 216 7.63 14.13 -9.87
N MET A 217 6.98 13.02 -9.54
CA MET A 217 7.07 11.74 -10.25
C MET A 217 5.81 11.51 -11.10
N GLY A 218 6.02 11.03 -12.32
CA GLY A 218 4.96 10.35 -13.06
C GLY A 218 4.79 8.95 -12.48
N ILE A 219 3.55 8.49 -12.31
CA ILE A 219 3.29 7.18 -11.72
C ILE A 219 3.23 6.12 -12.82
N MET A 220 4.05 5.09 -12.70
CA MET A 220 4.06 3.88 -13.52
C MET A 220 4.11 2.69 -12.55
N PRO A 221 2.95 2.21 -12.08
CA PRO A 221 2.91 1.18 -11.05
C PRO A 221 3.48 -0.14 -11.60
N PHE A 222 4.20 -0.83 -10.75
CA PHE A 222 4.86 -2.12 -11.03
C PHE A 222 5.92 -2.04 -12.14
N ASN A 223 6.67 -3.11 -12.32
CA ASN A 223 7.60 -3.23 -13.43
C ASN A 223 6.83 -3.51 -14.74
N GLY A 224 7.34 -3.04 -15.85
CA GLY A 224 6.72 -3.26 -17.16
C GLY A 224 5.51 -2.37 -17.48
N SER A 225 5.04 -1.51 -16.59
CA SER A 225 4.03 -0.50 -16.91
C SER A 225 4.60 0.51 -17.89
N ILE A 226 3.95 0.68 -19.05
CA ILE A 226 4.39 1.60 -20.11
C ILE A 226 3.54 2.87 -20.18
N VAL A 227 2.44 2.92 -19.44
CA VAL A 227 1.50 4.04 -19.45
C VAL A 227 1.47 4.69 -18.08
N GLY A 228 1.71 6.00 -18.05
CA GLY A 228 1.62 6.79 -16.83
C GLY A 228 0.17 6.91 -16.33
N THR A 229 -0.04 6.76 -15.03
CA THR A 229 -1.34 6.83 -14.35
C THR A 229 -1.52 8.11 -13.55
N GLY A 230 -0.82 9.16 -13.92
CA GLY A 230 -0.85 10.49 -13.30
C GLY A 230 0.49 10.91 -12.71
N ASN A 231 0.47 12.00 -11.97
CA ASN A 231 1.66 12.56 -11.35
C ASN A 231 1.41 12.79 -9.86
N LEU A 232 2.44 12.57 -9.04
CA LEU A 232 2.38 12.86 -7.60
C LEU A 232 3.63 13.62 -7.17
N ALA A 233 3.43 14.58 -6.28
CA ALA A 233 4.50 15.30 -5.62
C ALA A 233 5.14 14.43 -4.54
N VAL A 234 6.45 14.38 -4.52
CA VAL A 234 7.26 13.65 -3.54
C VAL A 234 8.03 14.68 -2.71
N VAL A 235 7.70 14.74 -1.43
CA VAL A 235 8.39 15.59 -0.46
C VAL A 235 9.58 14.84 0.10
N THR A 236 10.72 15.50 0.16
CA THR A 236 11.96 15.01 0.76
C THR A 236 12.36 15.87 1.96
N THR A 237 13.00 15.27 2.94
CA THR A 237 13.51 15.93 4.13
C THR A 237 15.03 15.74 4.24
N ASP A 238 15.67 16.34 5.22
CA ASP A 238 17.10 16.13 5.48
C ASP A 238 17.44 14.67 5.83
N SER A 239 16.43 13.91 6.32
CA SER A 239 16.55 12.47 6.63
C SER A 239 16.14 11.56 5.49
N THR A 240 15.77 12.08 4.30
CA THR A 240 15.50 11.24 3.14
C THR A 240 16.82 10.69 2.60
N ASP A 241 16.91 9.36 2.51
CA ASP A 241 18.07 8.69 1.94
C ASP A 241 17.94 8.53 0.43
N PHE A 242 19.04 8.66 -0.27
CA PHE A 242 19.10 8.56 -1.72
C PHE A 242 20.17 7.54 -2.16
N GLU A 243 19.82 6.73 -3.14
CA GLU A 243 20.79 5.98 -3.95
C GLU A 243 20.58 6.36 -5.43
N VAL A 244 21.50 7.16 -5.96
CA VAL A 244 21.45 7.67 -7.33
C VAL A 244 22.61 7.12 -8.12
N ASN A 245 22.35 6.26 -9.12
CA ASN A 245 23.39 5.56 -9.90
C ASN A 245 24.41 4.81 -9.04
N GLY A 246 23.95 4.20 -7.93
CA GLY A 246 24.79 3.48 -6.98
C GLY A 246 25.52 4.37 -5.97
N ASN A 247 25.38 5.70 -6.05
CA ASN A 247 25.95 6.62 -5.06
C ASN A 247 24.92 6.90 -3.97
N VAL A 248 25.32 6.73 -2.72
CA VAL A 248 24.44 6.97 -1.55
C VAL A 248 24.71 8.35 -0.97
N SER A 249 23.64 8.99 -0.51
CA SER A 249 23.65 10.34 0.10
C SER A 249 22.32 10.60 0.80
N SER A 250 22.16 11.74 1.49
CA SER A 250 20.91 12.11 2.12
C SER A 250 20.52 13.56 1.87
N GLY A 251 19.27 13.89 2.10
CA GLY A 251 18.72 15.24 2.11
C GLY A 251 19.03 16.03 0.83
N ALA A 252 19.49 17.27 0.97
CA ALA A 252 19.76 18.18 -0.13
C ALA A 252 20.82 17.66 -1.12
N ALA A 253 21.84 16.92 -0.65
CA ALA A 253 22.87 16.35 -1.50
C ALA A 253 22.28 15.30 -2.46
N GLY A 254 21.44 14.39 -1.95
CA GLY A 254 20.76 13.39 -2.74
C GLY A 254 19.77 13.97 -3.75
N LEU A 255 19.02 14.98 -3.32
CA LEU A 255 18.10 15.70 -4.23
C LEU A 255 18.87 16.42 -5.34
N GLY A 256 20.05 16.99 -5.06
CA GLY A 256 20.94 17.58 -6.06
C GLY A 256 21.43 16.55 -7.09
N GLN A 257 21.80 15.36 -6.63
CA GLN A 257 22.17 14.24 -7.53
C GLN A 257 21.00 13.82 -8.41
N LEU A 258 19.78 13.65 -7.84
CA LEU A 258 18.58 13.33 -8.59
C LEU A 258 18.28 14.40 -9.65
N ALA A 259 18.36 15.68 -9.27
CA ALA A 259 18.10 16.79 -10.17
C ALA A 259 19.08 16.83 -11.37
N SER A 260 20.33 16.39 -11.19
CA SER A 260 21.35 16.32 -12.23
C SER A 260 21.04 15.29 -13.31
N LEU A 261 20.25 14.25 -12.99
CA LEU A 261 19.84 13.23 -13.98
C LEU A 261 18.75 13.73 -14.93
N GLY A 262 17.97 14.72 -14.53
CA GLY A 262 16.95 15.34 -15.37
C GLY A 262 15.63 14.57 -15.46
N ARG A 263 14.74 15.09 -16.32
CA ARG A 263 13.41 14.50 -16.56
C ARG A 263 13.52 13.17 -17.30
N GLY A 264 12.58 12.28 -17.01
CA GLY A 264 12.53 10.94 -17.61
C GLY A 264 13.33 9.89 -16.83
N THR A 265 14.11 10.30 -15.83
CA THR A 265 14.87 9.37 -14.99
C THR A 265 13.91 8.49 -14.20
N LEU A 266 14.00 7.18 -14.39
CA LEU A 266 13.26 6.22 -13.59
C LEU A 266 13.70 6.29 -12.12
N THR A 267 12.69 6.37 -11.27
CA THR A 267 12.84 6.57 -9.83
C THR A 267 11.85 5.68 -9.08
N VAL A 268 12.26 5.17 -7.96
CA VAL A 268 11.41 4.49 -6.98
C VAL A 268 11.58 5.21 -5.66
N ALA A 269 10.48 5.65 -5.06
CA ALA A 269 10.47 6.28 -3.75
C ALA A 269 9.65 5.42 -2.78
N TYR A 270 10.18 5.23 -1.59
CA TYR A 270 9.54 4.57 -0.46
C TYR A 270 9.30 5.59 0.64
N GLY A 271 8.13 5.57 1.25
CA GLY A 271 7.77 6.55 2.26
C GLY A 271 6.37 6.37 2.82
N THR A 272 5.78 7.46 3.25
CA THR A 272 4.43 7.49 3.82
C THR A 272 3.53 8.41 3.01
N LEU A 273 2.28 8.02 2.86
CA LEU A 273 1.23 8.82 2.26
C LEU A 273 0.33 9.36 3.38
N THR A 274 0.21 10.67 3.46
CA THR A 274 -0.60 11.34 4.47
C THR A 274 -1.66 12.22 3.82
N THR A 275 -2.84 12.25 4.43
CA THR A 275 -3.94 13.13 4.05
C THR A 275 -4.07 14.22 5.12
N THR A 276 -4.06 15.47 4.70
CA THR A 276 -4.24 16.62 5.61
C THR A 276 -5.34 17.52 5.09
N ASP A 277 -6.22 17.96 5.99
CA ASP A 277 -7.20 19.00 5.69
C ASP A 277 -6.50 20.36 5.66
N GLN A 278 -6.57 21.04 4.55
CA GLN A 278 -6.06 22.39 4.39
C GLN A 278 -7.21 23.39 4.23
N SER A 279 -7.26 24.38 5.11
CA SER A 279 -8.15 25.53 4.98
C SER A 279 -7.47 26.62 4.17
N ILE A 280 -7.95 26.87 2.96
CA ILE A 280 -7.47 27.98 2.12
C ILE A 280 -8.47 29.12 2.22
N THR A 281 -8.05 30.24 2.77
CA THR A 281 -8.83 31.47 2.79
C THR A 281 -8.46 32.29 1.57
N THR A 282 -9.38 32.40 0.61
CA THR A 282 -9.23 33.27 -0.55
C THR A 282 -10.00 34.57 -0.31
N THR A 283 -9.32 35.71 -0.38
CA THR A 283 -9.93 37.03 -0.34
C THR A 283 -10.22 37.46 -1.79
N ALA A 284 -11.49 37.47 -2.19
CA ALA A 284 -11.87 37.99 -3.48
C ALA A 284 -12.21 39.48 -3.37
N TYR A 285 -11.51 40.33 -4.10
CA TYR A 285 -11.89 41.72 -4.26
C TYR A 285 -12.96 41.81 -5.36
N GLY A 286 -14.19 42.11 -4.98
CA GLY A 286 -15.28 42.34 -5.95
C GLY A 286 -15.02 43.63 -6.74
N ALA A 287 -15.20 43.60 -8.03
CA ALA A 287 -15.25 44.82 -8.84
C ALA A 287 -16.43 45.68 -8.40
N ALA A 288 -16.19 46.98 -8.16
CA ALA A 288 -17.22 47.90 -7.77
C ALA A 288 -18.35 47.95 -8.84
N SER A 289 -19.55 47.57 -8.49
CA SER A 289 -20.72 47.72 -9.34
C SER A 289 -21.18 49.17 -9.27
N ILE A 290 -21.06 49.89 -10.42
CA ILE A 290 -21.62 51.24 -10.54
C ILE A 290 -23.12 51.10 -10.68
N THR A 291 -23.88 51.33 -9.58
CA THR A 291 -25.34 51.51 -9.63
C THR A 291 -25.62 52.98 -9.89
N THR A 292 -26.18 53.33 -11.06
CA THR A 292 -26.79 54.64 -11.33
C THR A 292 -27.93 54.88 -10.35
N PRO A 293 -28.06 56.08 -9.76
CA PRO A 293 -29.15 56.39 -8.88
C PRO A 293 -30.47 56.51 -9.64
N SER A 294 -31.43 55.69 -9.30
CA SER A 294 -32.81 55.83 -9.74
C SER A 294 -33.52 56.83 -8.83
N THR A 295 -33.97 57.95 -9.41
CA THR A 295 -34.85 58.93 -8.77
C THR A 295 -36.25 58.32 -8.67
N THR A 296 -36.72 58.03 -7.46
CA THR A 296 -38.14 57.80 -7.19
C THR A 296 -38.62 58.72 -6.07
N THR A 297 -39.64 59.46 -6.40
CA THR A 297 -40.44 60.37 -5.56
C THR A 297 -41.08 59.61 -4.38
N PRO A 298 -41.28 60.30 -3.24
CA PRO A 298 -41.92 59.66 -2.05
C PRO A 298 -43.43 59.63 -2.18
N SER A 299 -44.03 58.50 -1.92
CA SER A 299 -45.47 58.41 -1.63
C SER A 299 -45.69 58.03 -0.16
N THR A 300 -46.42 58.85 0.52
CA THR A 300 -46.93 58.69 1.88
C THR A 300 -48.07 57.70 1.89
N THR A 301 -48.10 56.81 2.88
CA THR A 301 -49.22 56.38 3.75
C THR A 301 -48.91 55.09 4.45
N GLY A 302 -48.84 55.05 5.73
CA GLY A 302 -49.79 54.59 6.70
C GLY A 302 -49.59 53.22 7.29
N ASP A 303 -49.34 53.21 8.56
CA ASP A 303 -49.80 52.24 9.58
C ASP A 303 -49.15 50.79 9.68
N GLY A 304 -48.57 50.54 10.83
CA GLY A 304 -48.98 49.40 11.64
C GLY A 304 -47.91 48.37 12.02
N MET A 305 -47.53 48.43 13.30
CA MET A 305 -47.20 47.30 14.19
C MET A 305 -45.83 46.57 14.13
N ALA A 306 -45.06 46.93 15.09
CA ALA A 306 -44.30 46.16 16.10
C ALA A 306 -43.81 44.73 15.80
N SER A 307 -42.49 44.55 15.89
CA SER A 307 -41.89 43.49 16.74
C SER A 307 -40.43 43.79 17.02
N THR A 308 -40.12 43.69 18.27
CA THR A 308 -38.87 43.80 19.03
C THR A 308 -37.71 42.90 18.55
N THR A 309 -36.46 43.42 18.57
CA THR A 309 -35.36 43.03 19.43
C THR A 309 -34.09 43.83 19.11
N THR A 310 -33.72 44.61 19.97
CA THR A 310 -32.54 45.05 20.76
C THR A 310 -31.12 44.82 20.24
N PRO A 311 -30.15 45.50 20.91
CA PRO A 311 -29.60 46.76 20.36
C PRO A 311 -28.09 46.59 20.12
N SER A 312 -27.54 47.42 19.29
CA SER A 312 -26.10 47.66 19.23
C SER A 312 -25.82 49.14 19.46
N THR A 313 -24.87 49.36 20.34
CA THR A 313 -24.47 50.61 20.91
C THR A 313 -23.88 51.60 19.91
N THR A 314 -24.33 52.82 20.07
CA THR A 314 -23.94 54.06 19.42
C THR A 314 -22.56 54.57 19.76
N ALA A 315 -21.94 55.27 18.80
CA ALA A 315 -21.02 56.37 19.08
C ALA A 315 -21.35 57.59 18.22
N PRO A 316 -21.07 58.81 18.64
CA PRO A 316 -21.78 60.00 18.21
C PRO A 316 -21.23 60.67 16.95
N SER A 317 -22.13 61.38 16.29
CA SER A 317 -21.90 62.22 15.11
C SER A 317 -21.17 63.53 15.46
N THR A 318 -20.21 63.92 14.63
CA THR A 318 -19.84 65.34 14.43
C THR A 318 -19.92 65.68 12.96
N THR A 319 -20.57 66.79 12.71
CA THR A 319 -20.82 67.47 11.44
C THR A 319 -19.55 67.91 10.73
N GLY A 320 -19.53 67.78 9.42
CA GLY A 320 -18.49 68.37 8.56
C GLY A 320 -18.68 68.01 7.10
N ASP A 321 -19.04 69.02 6.29
CA ASP A 321 -19.27 69.01 4.87
C ASP A 321 -18.11 68.40 4.09
N GLY A 322 -18.41 67.66 3.05
CA GLY A 322 -17.44 67.30 2.05
C GLY A 322 -17.69 65.88 1.44
N MET A 323 -18.42 65.82 0.36
CA MET A 323 -18.63 64.59 -0.41
C MET A 323 -17.30 64.03 -0.97
N ALA A 324 -16.90 62.92 -0.47
CA ALA A 324 -16.13 61.95 -1.22
C ALA A 324 -16.57 60.55 -0.77
N SER A 325 -17.51 59.95 -1.48
CA SER A 325 -17.91 58.56 -1.28
C SER A 325 -16.76 57.64 -1.75
N THR A 326 -15.88 57.29 -0.86
CA THR A 326 -14.96 56.17 -1.06
C THR A 326 -15.68 54.89 -0.68
N THR A 327 -16.27 54.22 -1.66
CA THR A 327 -16.72 52.84 -1.51
C THR A 327 -15.50 51.97 -1.35
N THR A 328 -15.15 51.60 -0.12
CA THR A 328 -14.20 50.52 0.15
C THR A 328 -14.79 49.22 -0.40
N PRO A 329 -14.04 48.50 -1.26
CA PRO A 329 -14.52 47.23 -1.77
C PRO A 329 -14.69 46.23 -0.60
N TYR A 330 -15.89 45.68 -0.48
CA TYR A 330 -16.19 44.65 0.52
C TYR A 330 -15.43 43.39 0.11
N ALA A 331 -14.45 42.97 0.88
CA ALA A 331 -13.73 41.73 0.67
C ALA A 331 -14.51 40.60 1.33
N THR A 332 -15.04 39.68 0.55
CA THR A 332 -15.60 38.44 1.06
C THR A 332 -14.50 37.41 1.15
N ALA A 333 -14.15 37.01 2.37
CA ALA A 333 -13.28 35.88 2.61
C ALA A 333 -14.09 34.59 2.48
N SER A 334 -13.72 33.74 1.53
CA SER A 334 -14.26 32.38 1.39
C SER A 334 -13.21 31.39 1.86
N THR A 335 -13.53 30.62 2.90
CA THR A 335 -12.69 29.54 3.36
C THR A 335 -13.11 28.26 2.64
N THR A 336 -12.22 27.67 1.87
CA THR A 336 -12.44 26.39 1.21
C THR A 336 -11.54 25.37 1.88
N ASN A 337 -12.15 24.33 2.46
CA ASN A 337 -11.38 23.18 2.95
C ASN A 337 -11.00 22.31 1.75
N THR A 338 -9.70 22.08 1.57
CA THR A 338 -9.16 21.17 0.57
C THR A 338 -8.37 20.08 1.26
N VAL A 339 -8.58 18.84 0.85
CA VAL A 339 -7.77 17.71 1.30
C VAL A 339 -6.51 17.67 0.44
N LYS A 340 -5.34 17.64 1.06
CA LYS A 340 -4.06 17.45 0.38
C LYS A 340 -3.53 16.05 0.72
N VAL A 341 -3.23 15.27 -0.32
CA VAL A 341 -2.48 14.02 -0.19
C VAL A 341 -1.01 14.34 -0.44
N THR A 342 -0.16 14.02 0.53
CA THR A 342 1.28 14.27 0.47
C THR A 342 2.03 12.95 0.63
N PHE A 343 2.97 12.69 -0.27
CA PHE A 343 3.90 11.58 -0.15
C PHE A 343 5.23 12.11 0.37
N THR A 344 5.65 11.63 1.57
CA THR A 344 6.95 11.97 2.16
C THR A 344 7.88 10.78 2.00
N ALA A 345 8.97 10.98 1.26
CA ALA A 345 9.94 9.93 0.99
C ALA A 345 10.90 9.72 2.17
N ALA A 346 11.06 8.47 2.58
CA ALA A 346 12.14 8.03 3.46
C ALA A 346 13.37 7.61 2.63
N GLN A 347 13.14 6.94 1.49
CA GLN A 347 14.20 6.47 0.59
C GLN A 347 13.85 6.78 -0.86
N VAL A 348 14.83 7.19 -1.64
CA VAL A 348 14.72 7.43 -3.09
C VAL A 348 15.83 6.68 -3.84
N LEU A 349 15.44 5.84 -4.77
CA LEU A 349 16.32 5.13 -5.70
C LEU A 349 16.15 5.74 -7.10
N ALA A 350 17.22 6.06 -7.82
CA ALA A 350 17.09 6.71 -9.12
C ALA A 350 18.15 6.26 -10.14
N GLY A 351 17.80 6.35 -11.41
CA GLY A 351 18.68 6.02 -12.52
C GLY A 351 19.08 4.56 -12.54
N SER A 352 20.38 4.28 -12.64
CA SER A 352 20.86 2.90 -12.67
C SER A 352 20.60 2.14 -11.36
N SER A 353 20.30 2.82 -10.24
CA SER A 353 19.85 2.18 -8.99
C SER A 353 18.46 1.54 -9.09
N VAL A 354 17.71 1.82 -10.16
CA VAL A 354 16.40 1.22 -10.45
C VAL A 354 16.49 0.23 -11.60
N GLN A 355 17.09 0.62 -12.75
CA GLN A 355 17.11 -0.18 -13.98
C GLN A 355 18.48 -0.79 -14.31
N GLY A 356 19.45 -0.73 -13.41
CA GLY A 356 20.76 -1.32 -13.64
C GLY A 356 21.71 -0.56 -14.57
N GLY A 357 21.23 0.42 -15.34
CA GLY A 357 22.10 1.21 -16.26
C GLY A 357 22.70 0.37 -17.40
N GLY A 358 21.91 -0.52 -17.98
CA GLY A 358 22.35 -1.50 -18.98
C GLY A 358 22.65 -2.88 -18.40
N LEU A 359 22.60 -3.04 -17.08
CA LEU A 359 22.70 -4.33 -16.40
C LEU A 359 21.30 -4.92 -16.20
N ASP A 360 21.22 -6.24 -16.17
CA ASP A 360 20.05 -6.96 -15.69
C ASP A 360 20.01 -6.90 -14.16
N ARG A 361 18.82 -7.06 -13.56
CA ARG A 361 18.64 -7.08 -12.11
C ARG A 361 17.95 -8.37 -11.67
N VAL A 362 18.48 -9.00 -10.64
CA VAL A 362 17.85 -10.11 -9.93
C VAL A 362 17.52 -9.64 -8.52
N THR A 363 16.26 -9.83 -8.11
CA THR A 363 15.80 -9.61 -6.73
C THR A 363 15.48 -10.96 -6.11
N GLY A 364 15.69 -11.12 -4.81
CA GLY A 364 15.34 -12.34 -4.07
C GLY A 364 16.11 -12.47 -2.76
N ILE A 365 16.00 -13.63 -2.13
CA ILE A 365 16.66 -13.93 -0.86
C ILE A 365 17.78 -14.95 -1.04
N VAL A 366 18.91 -14.73 -0.40
CA VAL A 366 20.08 -15.65 -0.45
C VAL A 366 19.77 -16.90 0.38
N SER A 367 19.57 -18.04 -0.29
CA SER A 367 19.31 -19.34 0.37
C SER A 367 20.60 -20.11 0.67
N ALA A 368 21.67 -19.89 -0.12
CA ALA A 368 22.96 -20.51 0.10
C ALA A 368 24.10 -19.61 -0.40
N ARG A 369 25.30 -19.82 0.14
CA ARG A 369 26.53 -19.18 -0.34
C ARG A 369 27.68 -20.15 -0.36
N SER A 370 28.40 -20.21 -1.49
CA SER A 370 29.64 -20.97 -1.65
C SER A 370 30.72 -20.07 -2.25
N GLY A 371 31.65 -19.63 -1.42
CA GLY A 371 32.67 -18.67 -1.83
C GLY A 371 32.09 -17.37 -2.36
N ASN A 372 32.24 -17.09 -3.64
CA ASN A 372 31.77 -15.91 -4.34
C ASN A 372 30.44 -16.16 -5.09
N THR A 373 29.84 -17.32 -4.98
CA THR A 373 28.56 -17.63 -5.61
C THR A 373 27.47 -17.63 -4.55
N LEU A 374 26.42 -16.82 -4.78
CA LEU A 374 25.19 -16.83 -4.02
C LEU A 374 24.17 -17.67 -4.78
N THR A 375 23.38 -18.46 -4.05
CA THR A 375 22.14 -19.03 -4.56
C THR A 375 20.99 -18.16 -4.03
N VAL A 376 20.18 -17.65 -4.93
CA VAL A 376 19.05 -16.75 -4.64
C VAL A 376 17.78 -17.47 -5.02
N GLU A 377 16.86 -17.57 -4.10
CA GLU A 377 15.53 -18.15 -4.31
C GLU A 377 14.48 -17.06 -4.49
N ASP A 378 13.34 -17.46 -5.07
CA ASP A 378 12.22 -16.57 -5.41
C ASP A 378 12.65 -15.39 -6.28
N GLY A 379 13.67 -15.66 -7.12
CA GLY A 379 14.29 -14.67 -7.96
C GLY A 379 13.31 -14.07 -8.96
N THR A 380 13.22 -12.76 -8.99
CA THR A 380 12.63 -12.04 -10.11
C THR A 380 13.74 -11.42 -10.93
N LEU A 381 13.89 -11.89 -12.16
CA LEU A 381 14.78 -11.29 -13.15
C LEU A 381 14.09 -10.13 -13.84
N ILE A 382 14.70 -8.96 -13.78
CA ILE A 382 14.29 -7.79 -14.53
C ILE A 382 15.41 -7.51 -15.54
N ALA A 383 15.16 -7.87 -16.78
CA ALA A 383 16.11 -7.65 -17.86
C ALA A 383 16.35 -6.16 -18.10
N ASN A 384 17.47 -5.80 -18.69
CA ASN A 384 17.85 -4.41 -18.96
C ASN A 384 16.87 -3.65 -19.86
N ASN A 385 16.00 -4.36 -20.59
CA ASN A 385 14.89 -3.81 -21.38
C ASN A 385 13.59 -3.62 -20.55
N GLY A 386 13.61 -3.95 -19.26
CA GLY A 386 12.45 -3.85 -18.35
C GLY A 386 11.52 -5.06 -18.32
N THR A 387 11.81 -6.11 -19.11
CA THR A 387 11.02 -7.36 -19.05
C THR A 387 11.25 -8.05 -17.71
N GLU A 388 10.15 -8.40 -17.04
CA GLU A 388 10.17 -9.07 -15.74
C GLU A 388 9.80 -10.54 -15.90
N THR A 389 10.61 -11.42 -15.32
CA THR A 389 10.41 -12.88 -15.30
C THR A 389 10.61 -13.38 -13.88
N PHE A 390 9.58 -14.03 -13.32
CA PHE A 390 9.73 -14.78 -12.08
C PHE A 390 10.44 -16.11 -12.41
N LEU A 391 11.51 -16.37 -11.67
CA LEU A 391 12.30 -17.61 -11.78
C LEU A 391 11.88 -18.52 -10.62
N GLY A 392 11.10 -19.54 -10.90
CA GLY A 392 10.62 -20.49 -9.89
C GLY A 392 11.69 -21.46 -9.38
N GLY A 393 12.96 -21.28 -9.74
CA GLY A 393 14.09 -22.07 -9.30
C GLY A 393 15.32 -21.21 -9.01
N PRO A 394 16.46 -21.81 -8.64
CA PRO A 394 17.59 -21.09 -8.12
C PRO A 394 18.23 -20.14 -9.15
N THR A 395 18.57 -18.95 -8.68
CA THR A 395 19.38 -18.00 -9.43
C THR A 395 20.77 -17.90 -8.82
N PHE A 396 21.79 -18.13 -9.63
CA PHE A 396 23.16 -18.01 -9.18
C PHE A 396 23.69 -16.60 -9.45
N VAL A 397 24.13 -15.91 -8.39
CA VAL A 397 24.75 -14.58 -8.50
C VAL A 397 26.24 -14.72 -8.20
N ILE A 398 27.06 -14.38 -9.18
CA ILE A 398 28.53 -14.47 -9.08
C ILE A 398 29.07 -13.10 -8.64
N LEU A 399 29.76 -13.09 -7.50
CA LEU A 399 30.40 -11.89 -6.95
C LEU A 399 31.87 -11.84 -7.37
N GLY A 400 32.45 -10.64 -7.35
CA GLY A 400 33.86 -10.39 -7.56
C GLY A 400 34.43 -9.35 -6.59
N PRO A 401 35.75 -9.14 -6.63
CA PRO A 401 36.37 -8.13 -5.76
C PRO A 401 35.92 -6.69 -6.08
N ASN A 402 35.38 -6.48 -7.28
CA ASN A 402 34.88 -5.17 -7.74
C ASN A 402 33.36 -5.04 -7.64
N THR A 403 32.65 -6.03 -7.10
CA THR A 403 31.21 -5.91 -6.85
C THR A 403 30.99 -4.81 -5.82
N LEU A 404 30.28 -3.74 -6.21
CA LEU A 404 29.91 -2.67 -5.31
C LEU A 404 28.73 -3.12 -4.44
N VAL A 405 28.80 -2.89 -3.14
CA VAL A 405 27.72 -3.23 -2.22
C VAL A 405 27.18 -1.96 -1.57
N THR A 406 25.87 -1.77 -1.65
CA THR A 406 25.13 -0.71 -0.94
C THR A 406 24.12 -1.34 0.01
N VAL A 407 23.64 -0.57 0.96
CA VAL A 407 22.59 -0.98 1.89
C VAL A 407 21.37 -0.06 1.70
N PHE A 408 20.19 -0.61 1.63
CA PHE A 408 18.95 0.18 1.58
C PHE A 408 18.82 1.04 2.84
N GLY A 409 18.48 2.32 2.69
CA GLY A 409 18.44 3.27 3.82
C GLY A 409 19.82 3.79 4.25
N GLN A 410 20.88 3.51 3.49
CA GLN A 410 22.21 4.04 3.76
C GLN A 410 22.27 5.52 3.36
N SER A 411 22.64 6.38 4.32
CA SER A 411 22.71 7.84 4.15
C SER A 411 24.11 8.37 3.78
N THR A 412 25.13 7.57 4.03
CA THR A 412 26.54 7.96 3.80
C THR A 412 27.26 6.90 2.97
N ALA A 413 28.25 7.33 2.19
CA ALA A 413 29.08 6.42 1.42
C ALA A 413 30.01 5.63 2.37
N GLU A 414 29.60 4.44 2.76
CA GLU A 414 30.42 3.48 3.48
C GLU A 414 30.97 2.45 2.51
N ILE A 415 32.19 1.97 2.79
CA ILE A 415 32.78 0.89 2.00
C ILE A 415 32.20 -0.44 2.48
N ASN A 416 31.13 -0.87 1.81
CA ASN A 416 30.58 -2.17 2.02
C ASN A 416 31.34 -3.22 1.19
N SER A 417 31.33 -4.44 1.66
CA SER A 417 32.10 -5.55 1.07
C SER A 417 31.18 -6.70 0.70
N PRO A 418 31.45 -7.45 -0.38
CA PRO A 418 30.72 -8.68 -0.68
C PRO A 418 30.68 -9.70 0.47
N GLN A 419 31.58 -9.60 1.45
CA GLN A 419 31.57 -10.46 2.64
C GLN A 419 30.37 -10.20 3.56
N GLN A 420 29.75 -9.03 3.48
CA GLN A 420 28.55 -8.71 4.27
C GLN A 420 27.31 -9.50 3.83
N ILE A 421 27.33 -10.05 2.62
CA ILE A 421 26.20 -10.81 2.10
C ILE A 421 26.21 -12.22 2.70
N SER A 422 25.18 -12.56 3.44
CA SER A 422 25.02 -13.85 4.12
C SER A 422 23.77 -14.58 3.68
N VAL A 423 23.63 -15.83 4.13
CA VAL A 423 22.38 -16.59 4.00
C VAL A 423 21.27 -15.83 4.74
N GLY A 424 20.13 -15.69 4.11
CA GLY A 424 19.03 -14.87 4.60
C GLY A 424 19.09 -13.40 4.19
N SER A 425 20.11 -12.95 3.46
CA SER A 425 20.12 -11.57 2.94
C SER A 425 19.11 -11.40 1.80
N SER A 426 18.21 -10.44 1.93
CA SER A 426 17.35 -9.96 0.85
C SER A 426 18.16 -9.01 -0.03
N ILE A 427 18.19 -9.24 -1.35
CA ILE A 427 19.10 -8.54 -2.25
C ILE A 427 18.44 -8.04 -3.55
N ASP A 428 19.00 -6.94 -4.07
CA ASP A 428 18.93 -6.57 -5.50
C ASP A 428 20.34 -6.70 -6.09
N ALA A 429 20.57 -7.67 -6.96
CA ALA A 429 21.84 -7.87 -7.64
C ALA A 429 21.77 -7.34 -9.08
N PHE A 430 22.76 -6.55 -9.50
CA PHE A 430 22.85 -5.97 -10.84
C PHE A 430 24.10 -6.50 -11.53
N GLY A 431 23.90 -7.11 -12.69
CA GLY A 431 24.97 -7.76 -13.44
C GLY A 431 24.55 -8.09 -14.86
N ILE A 432 25.23 -9.03 -15.46
CA ILE A 432 24.97 -9.54 -16.81
C ILE A 432 24.48 -10.98 -16.68
N VAL A 433 23.29 -11.27 -17.22
CA VAL A 433 22.79 -12.64 -17.31
C VAL A 433 23.69 -13.42 -18.29
N THR A 434 24.39 -14.44 -17.79
CA THR A 434 25.27 -15.30 -18.57
C THR A 434 24.63 -16.63 -18.96
N SER A 435 23.62 -17.05 -18.23
CA SER A 435 22.79 -18.23 -18.52
C SER A 435 21.34 -17.97 -18.09
N LEU A 436 20.41 -18.41 -18.92
CA LEU A 436 18.96 -18.38 -18.63
C LEU A 436 18.35 -19.69 -19.14
N ALA A 437 17.84 -20.49 -18.23
CA ALA A 437 17.05 -21.68 -18.50
C ALA A 437 15.59 -21.45 -18.07
N LEU A 438 14.74 -22.46 -18.17
CA LEU A 438 13.31 -22.31 -17.92
C LEU A 438 12.98 -21.72 -16.53
N ASN A 439 13.69 -22.17 -15.49
CA ASN A 439 13.46 -21.74 -14.11
C ASN A 439 14.78 -21.38 -13.38
N GLU A 440 15.86 -21.19 -14.09
CA GLU A 440 17.19 -20.98 -13.52
C GLU A 440 17.91 -19.88 -14.28
N ALA A 441 18.64 -19.03 -13.59
CA ALA A 441 19.49 -18.02 -14.20
C ALA A 441 20.86 -17.96 -13.52
N THR A 442 21.86 -17.49 -14.27
CA THR A 442 23.16 -17.08 -13.72
C THR A 442 23.39 -15.62 -14.05
N LEU A 443 23.61 -14.80 -13.04
CA LEU A 443 23.92 -13.38 -13.13
C LEU A 443 25.38 -13.16 -12.72
N ASP A 444 26.20 -12.65 -13.61
CA ASP A 444 27.56 -12.21 -13.29
C ASP A 444 27.53 -10.76 -12.78
N ALA A 445 27.65 -10.59 -11.46
CA ALA A 445 27.73 -9.32 -10.77
C ALA A 445 29.16 -8.96 -10.36
N SER A 446 30.19 -9.67 -10.88
CA SER A 446 31.59 -9.49 -10.48
C SER A 446 32.16 -8.09 -10.76
N ALA A 447 31.65 -7.40 -11.80
CA ALA A 447 31.89 -6.00 -12.11
C ALA A 447 30.61 -5.14 -11.95
N GLY A 448 29.60 -5.70 -11.36
CA GLY A 448 28.29 -5.07 -11.12
C GLY A 448 28.17 -4.50 -9.71
N ARG A 449 26.96 -4.53 -9.20
CA ARG A 449 26.67 -4.10 -7.82
C ARG A 449 25.59 -4.95 -7.19
N LEU A 450 25.48 -4.82 -5.87
CA LEU A 450 24.47 -5.47 -5.07
C LEU A 450 23.96 -4.50 -4.01
N ARG A 451 22.65 -4.46 -3.82
CA ARG A 451 22.03 -3.76 -2.69
C ARG A 451 21.51 -4.78 -1.70
N LEU A 452 21.88 -4.62 -0.43
CA LEU A 452 21.28 -5.34 0.69
C LEU A 452 20.00 -4.61 1.09
N ASN A 453 18.90 -5.34 1.11
CA ASN A 453 17.62 -4.85 1.61
C ASN A 453 17.39 -5.36 3.05
N PRO A 454 16.61 -4.65 3.88
CA PRO A 454 16.19 -5.19 5.17
C PRO A 454 15.48 -6.53 4.98
N THR A 455 15.88 -7.50 5.80
CA THR A 455 15.28 -8.84 5.85
C THR A 455 14.41 -8.93 7.09
N THR A 456 13.27 -9.61 7.00
CA THR A 456 12.42 -9.92 8.14
C THR A 456 12.69 -11.34 8.61
N VAL A 457 12.98 -11.50 9.90
CA VAL A 457 13.16 -12.79 10.54
C VAL A 457 12.03 -13.05 11.52
N SER A 458 11.51 -14.27 11.57
CA SER A 458 10.52 -14.68 12.55
C SER A 458 10.90 -15.99 13.20
N GLY A 459 10.61 -16.14 14.50
CA GLY A 459 10.94 -17.32 15.26
C GLY A 459 10.37 -17.27 16.67
N LEU A 460 10.62 -18.35 17.42
CA LEU A 460 10.27 -18.42 18.84
C LEU A 460 11.49 -18.06 19.69
N VAL A 461 11.29 -17.23 20.69
CA VAL A 461 12.37 -16.85 21.63
C VAL A 461 12.81 -18.07 22.43
N ILE A 462 14.11 -18.36 22.44
CA ILE A 462 14.74 -19.36 23.33
C ILE A 462 15.22 -18.69 24.61
N ALA A 463 15.93 -17.57 24.44
CA ALA A 463 16.48 -16.80 25.55
C ALA A 463 16.60 -15.32 25.18
N GLN A 464 16.57 -14.47 26.21
CA GLN A 464 16.86 -13.03 26.05
C GLN A 464 18.05 -12.64 26.95
N GLY A 465 18.83 -11.67 26.45
CA GLY A 465 19.94 -11.04 27.14
C GLY A 465 19.87 -9.52 27.03
N ALA A 466 20.85 -8.83 27.57
CA ALA A 466 20.94 -7.38 27.45
C ALA A 466 21.23 -6.99 26.00
N GLY A 467 20.21 -6.45 25.28
CA GLY A 467 20.33 -6.05 23.88
C GLY A 467 20.50 -7.23 22.91
N ALA A 468 20.05 -8.44 23.27
CA ALA A 468 20.17 -9.63 22.45
C ALA A 468 18.99 -10.61 22.65
N LEU A 469 18.63 -11.31 21.58
CA LEU A 469 17.71 -12.44 21.59
C LEU A 469 18.36 -13.67 20.96
N ASP A 470 18.02 -14.84 21.46
CA ASP A 470 18.30 -16.14 20.86
C ASP A 470 16.98 -16.74 20.38
N LEU A 471 16.88 -17.05 19.08
CA LEU A 471 15.67 -17.53 18.44
C LEU A 471 15.83 -18.94 17.88
N ASN A 472 14.79 -19.75 18.02
CA ASN A 472 14.54 -20.85 17.09
C ASN A 472 13.91 -20.24 15.83
N LEU A 473 14.74 -20.05 14.79
CA LEU A 473 14.36 -19.38 13.55
C LEU A 473 13.33 -20.21 12.77
N ALA A 474 12.26 -19.60 12.33
CA ALA A 474 11.19 -20.26 11.57
C ALA A 474 11.09 -19.77 10.13
N SER A 475 11.29 -18.46 9.91
CA SER A 475 11.19 -17.89 8.56
C SER A 475 12.13 -16.71 8.34
N LEU A 476 12.47 -16.50 7.06
CA LEU A 476 13.21 -15.37 6.52
C LEU A 476 12.38 -14.74 5.39
N ASP A 477 12.06 -13.45 5.48
CA ASP A 477 11.12 -12.73 4.60
C ASP A 477 9.78 -13.50 4.37
N GLY A 478 9.27 -14.12 5.44
CA GLY A 478 8.04 -14.91 5.42
C GLY A 478 8.19 -16.33 4.88
N ARG A 479 9.34 -16.66 4.25
CA ARG A 479 9.63 -17.99 3.71
C ARG A 479 10.12 -18.93 4.81
N SER A 480 9.66 -20.18 4.81
CA SER A 480 10.16 -21.25 5.69
C SER A 480 11.68 -21.40 5.53
N ILE A 481 12.39 -21.66 6.64
CA ILE A 481 13.85 -21.84 6.61
C ILE A 481 14.31 -23.20 6.03
N ALA A 482 13.38 -24.10 5.75
CA ALA A 482 13.71 -25.46 5.29
C ALA A 482 14.63 -25.49 4.04
N PRO A 483 14.45 -24.64 3.03
CA PRO A 483 15.32 -24.61 1.85
C PRO A 483 16.65 -23.89 2.07
N PHE A 484 16.87 -23.21 3.19
CA PHE A 484 18.09 -22.43 3.43
C PHE A 484 19.25 -23.32 3.89
N ILE A 485 20.42 -23.12 3.27
CA ILE A 485 21.65 -23.86 3.56
C ILE A 485 22.61 -22.97 4.36
N PHE A 486 22.61 -23.13 5.67
CA PHE A 486 23.46 -22.34 6.57
C PHE A 486 24.90 -22.89 6.70
N ALA A 487 25.22 -23.97 6.03
CA ALA A 487 26.58 -24.56 6.07
C ALA A 487 27.63 -23.53 5.65
N GLY A 488 28.66 -23.36 6.46
CA GLY A 488 29.76 -22.41 6.24
C GLY A 488 29.43 -20.95 6.60
N SER A 489 28.18 -20.63 6.95
CA SER A 489 27.80 -19.28 7.37
C SER A 489 28.15 -18.97 8.84
N GLY A 490 28.42 -19.98 9.64
CA GLY A 490 28.57 -19.84 11.11
C GLY A 490 27.24 -19.71 11.87
N VAL A 491 26.12 -19.94 11.19
CA VAL A 491 24.75 -19.79 11.73
C VAL A 491 24.17 -21.14 12.10
N ASP A 492 23.61 -21.23 13.32
CA ASP A 492 22.72 -22.29 13.75
C ASP A 492 21.29 -21.74 13.76
N PRO A 493 20.37 -22.17 12.87
CA PRO A 493 19.00 -21.69 12.88
C PRO A 493 18.21 -22.08 14.14
N GLY A 494 18.62 -23.13 14.85
CA GLY A 494 18.05 -23.50 16.15
C GLY A 494 18.48 -22.55 17.28
N HIS A 495 19.53 -21.77 17.09
CA HIS A 495 20.10 -20.79 18.02
C HIS A 495 20.51 -19.52 17.27
N TYR A 496 19.54 -18.87 16.63
CA TYR A 496 19.77 -17.70 15.79
C TYR A 496 19.87 -16.43 16.65
N ALA A 497 21.09 -15.94 16.82
CA ALA A 497 21.39 -14.82 17.72
C ALA A 497 21.13 -13.48 17.05
N LEU A 498 20.23 -12.65 17.63
CA LEU A 498 19.93 -11.29 17.21
C LEU A 498 20.62 -10.28 18.15
N ALA A 499 21.30 -9.30 17.56
CA ALA A 499 21.61 -8.06 18.26
C ALA A 499 20.41 -7.12 18.16
N THR A 500 19.82 -6.77 19.31
CA THR A 500 18.63 -5.90 19.39
C THR A 500 18.95 -4.50 19.94
N GLY A 501 20.17 -4.30 20.43
CA GLY A 501 20.60 -3.00 20.93
C GLY A 501 19.67 -2.45 22.02
N ALA A 502 19.06 -1.28 21.75
CA ALA A 502 18.13 -0.59 22.64
C ALA A 502 16.65 -0.92 22.40
N LEU A 503 16.32 -1.87 21.51
CA LEU A 503 14.94 -2.29 21.28
C LEU A 503 14.34 -2.91 22.55
N SER A 504 13.03 -2.69 22.77
CA SER A 504 12.33 -3.24 23.94
C SER A 504 12.17 -4.75 23.81
N LEU A 505 12.57 -5.49 24.86
CA LEU A 505 12.43 -6.93 24.96
C LEU A 505 11.40 -7.35 26.02
N THR A 506 10.59 -6.43 26.51
CA THR A 506 9.72 -6.63 27.70
C THR A 506 8.83 -7.86 27.56
N ASN A 507 8.25 -8.09 26.39
CA ASN A 507 7.33 -9.20 26.12
C ASN A 507 7.97 -10.36 25.33
N ALA A 508 9.26 -10.23 24.97
CA ALA A 508 9.98 -11.25 24.21
C ALA A 508 10.55 -12.34 25.14
N THR A 509 9.66 -13.06 25.83
CA THR A 509 10.04 -14.13 26.77
C THR A 509 10.16 -15.49 26.06
N ALA A 510 10.81 -16.47 26.70
CA ALA A 510 11.01 -17.80 26.11
C ALA A 510 9.67 -18.44 25.67
N GLY A 511 9.65 -19.01 24.47
CA GLY A 511 8.50 -19.69 23.89
C GLY A 511 7.52 -18.77 23.14
N VAL A 512 7.70 -17.43 23.18
CA VAL A 512 6.80 -16.51 22.45
C VAL A 512 7.33 -16.21 21.06
N PRO A 513 6.45 -15.97 20.07
CA PRO A 513 6.84 -15.54 18.73
C PRO A 513 7.32 -14.10 18.72
N VAL A 514 8.34 -13.82 17.89
CA VAL A 514 8.80 -12.46 17.58
C VAL A 514 9.04 -12.32 16.08
N ILE A 515 8.94 -11.08 15.58
CA ILE A 515 9.33 -10.69 14.24
C ILE A 515 10.32 -9.54 14.36
N ALA A 516 11.49 -9.69 13.73
CA ALA A 516 12.50 -8.62 13.69
C ALA A 516 12.84 -8.29 12.23
N THR A 517 13.00 -7.00 11.93
CA THR A 517 13.51 -6.54 10.64
C THR A 517 14.89 -5.93 10.83
N GLY A 518 15.81 -6.22 9.90
CA GLY A 518 17.19 -5.75 9.98
C GLY A 518 18.06 -6.36 8.90
N LEU A 519 19.33 -6.60 9.21
CA LEU A 519 20.29 -7.18 8.27
C LEU A 519 20.98 -8.41 8.87
N PRO A 520 21.14 -9.51 8.09
CA PRO A 520 22.05 -10.58 8.46
C PRO A 520 23.48 -10.05 8.57
N ASN A 521 24.22 -10.55 9.55
CA ASN A 521 25.63 -10.20 9.71
C ASN A 521 26.50 -10.94 8.68
N SER A 522 27.75 -10.49 8.53
CA SER A 522 28.67 -10.98 7.49
C SER A 522 28.79 -12.49 7.49
N PHE A 523 28.88 -13.09 6.29
CA PHE A 523 29.05 -14.52 6.10
C PHE A 523 30.28 -15.07 6.83
N GLY A 524 30.10 -16.12 7.61
CA GLY A 524 31.16 -16.75 8.41
C GLY A 524 31.55 -15.96 9.68
N ALA A 525 30.84 -14.87 10.00
CA ALA A 525 31.08 -14.14 11.24
C ALA A 525 30.57 -14.92 12.46
N ALA A 526 31.21 -14.68 13.61
CA ALA A 526 30.66 -15.15 14.89
C ALA A 526 29.35 -14.42 15.24
N ALA A 527 28.54 -15.02 16.12
CA ALA A 527 27.33 -14.38 16.64
C ALA A 527 27.62 -12.94 17.17
N PRO A 528 26.69 -12.01 17.03
CA PRO A 528 25.30 -12.21 16.57
C PRO A 528 25.20 -12.51 15.07
N ASN A 529 24.14 -13.22 14.69
CA ASN A 529 23.88 -13.59 13.29
C ASN A 529 23.11 -12.51 12.52
N PHE A 530 22.40 -11.65 13.25
CA PHE A 530 21.49 -10.64 12.70
C PHE A 530 21.53 -9.37 13.56
N THR A 531 21.46 -8.23 12.93
CA THR A 531 21.32 -6.93 13.61
C THR A 531 19.92 -6.38 13.33
N ALA A 532 19.07 -6.35 14.36
CA ALA A 532 17.71 -5.91 14.27
C ALA A 532 17.62 -4.37 14.32
N SER A 533 16.85 -3.77 13.40
CA SER A 533 16.44 -2.36 13.42
C SER A 533 15.07 -2.16 14.05
N THR A 534 14.18 -3.18 13.93
CA THR A 534 12.86 -3.20 14.57
C THR A 534 12.59 -4.57 15.17
N LEU A 535 11.72 -4.61 16.18
CA LEU A 535 11.28 -5.83 16.83
C LEU A 535 9.77 -5.69 17.16
N LEU A 536 8.99 -6.65 16.69
CA LEU A 536 7.60 -6.85 17.08
C LEU A 536 7.54 -8.04 18.05
N ASP A 537 6.87 -7.85 19.16
CA ASP A 537 6.59 -8.87 20.16
C ASP A 537 5.12 -9.36 20.07
N PRO A 538 4.68 -10.36 20.83
CA PRO A 538 3.32 -10.89 20.71
C PRO A 538 2.19 -9.87 20.92
N THR A 539 2.47 -8.72 21.54
CA THR A 539 1.47 -7.65 21.74
C THR A 539 1.39 -6.67 20.56
N THR A 540 2.32 -6.74 19.63
CA THR A 540 2.44 -5.84 18.49
C THR A 540 2.45 -6.57 17.14
N ILE A 541 2.62 -7.90 17.14
CA ILE A 541 2.48 -8.72 15.93
C ILE A 541 1.00 -8.75 15.53
N ASP A 542 0.71 -8.39 14.29
CA ASP A 542 -0.60 -8.66 13.73
C ASP A 542 -0.79 -10.17 13.54
N ALA A 543 -1.79 -10.68 14.22
CA ALA A 543 -2.23 -12.07 14.09
C ALA A 543 -3.21 -12.19 12.91
N GLU A 544 -3.24 -13.37 12.30
CA GLU A 544 -4.16 -13.73 11.23
C GLU A 544 -5.07 -14.86 11.69
N LEU A 545 -6.38 -14.64 11.65
CA LEU A 545 -7.39 -15.66 11.90
C LEU A 545 -8.02 -16.09 10.59
N ALA A 546 -8.16 -17.39 10.37
CA ALA A 546 -8.94 -17.92 9.25
C ALA A 546 -9.69 -19.18 9.65
N VAL A 547 -10.97 -19.22 9.30
CA VAL A 547 -11.86 -20.37 9.46
C VAL A 547 -12.68 -20.55 8.19
N ASP A 548 -12.77 -21.79 7.70
CA ASP A 548 -13.60 -22.18 6.59
C ASP A 548 -14.69 -23.15 7.03
N TRP A 549 -15.86 -23.07 6.36
CA TRP A 549 -16.97 -23.99 6.54
C TRP A 549 -17.36 -24.68 5.22
N GLY A 550 -16.41 -25.11 4.43
CA GLY A 550 -16.62 -25.90 3.20
C GLY A 550 -17.70 -25.33 2.27
N SER A 551 -18.84 -26.01 2.12
CA SER A 551 -19.96 -25.54 1.29
C SER A 551 -20.79 -24.44 1.95
N GLY A 552 -20.47 -24.06 3.16
CA GLY A 552 -21.13 -23.04 3.96
C GLY A 552 -22.01 -23.57 5.08
N THR A 553 -22.24 -22.72 6.07
CA THR A 553 -23.10 -22.98 7.24
C THR A 553 -23.98 -21.77 7.54
N ALA A 554 -25.19 -22.03 8.09
CA ALA A 554 -26.07 -20.98 8.62
C ALA A 554 -25.74 -20.65 10.10
N THR A 555 -24.89 -21.41 10.76
CA THR A 555 -24.53 -21.25 12.18
C THR A 555 -23.01 -21.16 12.38
N PRO A 556 -22.33 -20.21 11.69
CA PRO A 556 -20.88 -20.04 11.81
C PRO A 556 -20.46 -19.44 13.16
N PHE A 557 -21.41 -18.81 13.85
CA PHE A 557 -21.20 -18.09 15.11
C PHE A 557 -22.17 -18.60 16.17
N THR A 558 -21.70 -18.64 17.42
CA THR A 558 -22.54 -18.94 18.60
C THR A 558 -23.32 -17.69 19.01
N THR A 559 -22.68 -16.53 18.96
CA THR A 559 -23.31 -15.21 19.14
C THR A 559 -22.66 -14.19 18.22
N TYR A 560 -23.40 -13.14 17.88
CA TYR A 560 -22.89 -11.98 17.15
C TYR A 560 -23.77 -10.76 17.42
N ASP A 561 -23.12 -9.68 17.84
CA ASP A 561 -23.76 -8.42 18.15
C ASP A 561 -22.82 -7.23 17.88
N THR A 562 -23.19 -6.04 18.31
CA THR A 562 -22.39 -4.81 18.09
C THR A 562 -21.11 -4.77 18.94
N THR A 563 -20.83 -5.77 19.77
CA THR A 563 -19.64 -5.83 20.61
C THR A 563 -18.67 -6.92 20.18
N SER A 564 -19.18 -8.06 19.66
CA SER A 564 -18.35 -9.21 19.29
C SER A 564 -19.03 -10.15 18.30
N ILE A 565 -18.23 -11.01 17.73
CA ILE A 565 -18.61 -12.22 17.01
C ILE A 565 -17.92 -13.39 17.69
N ASP A 566 -18.68 -14.32 18.24
CA ASP A 566 -18.16 -15.52 18.86
C ASP A 566 -18.20 -16.67 17.84
N LEU A 567 -17.04 -17.18 17.45
CA LEU A 567 -16.93 -18.25 16.46
C LEU A 567 -17.58 -19.54 16.99
N ASN A 568 -18.14 -20.34 16.10
CA ASN A 568 -18.57 -21.69 16.40
C ASN A 568 -17.53 -22.70 15.86
N ALA A 569 -16.45 -22.88 16.62
CA ALA A 569 -15.35 -23.77 16.26
C ALA A 569 -15.72 -25.26 16.31
N HIS A 570 -16.85 -25.59 16.91
CA HIS A 570 -17.38 -26.97 17.02
C HIS A 570 -18.46 -27.26 15.98
N ASN A 571 -18.66 -26.37 15.01
CA ASN A 571 -19.60 -26.59 13.90
C ASN A 571 -19.19 -27.82 13.08
N ALA A 572 -20.15 -28.70 12.80
CA ALA A 572 -19.89 -29.92 12.04
C ALA A 572 -19.41 -29.68 10.59
N SER A 573 -19.65 -28.48 10.06
CA SER A 573 -19.21 -28.07 8.71
C SER A 573 -17.82 -27.41 8.71
N ILE A 574 -17.13 -27.32 9.86
CA ILE A 574 -15.81 -26.69 9.93
C ILE A 574 -14.84 -27.41 8.98
N GLY A 575 -14.14 -26.64 8.15
CA GLY A 575 -13.19 -27.14 7.17
C GLY A 575 -11.80 -27.38 7.78
N ALA A 576 -10.84 -27.71 6.93
CA ALA A 576 -9.47 -27.96 7.36
C ALA A 576 -8.73 -26.69 7.83
N ARG A 577 -9.16 -25.51 7.37
CA ARG A 577 -8.57 -24.23 7.77
C ARG A 577 -9.37 -23.65 8.94
N HIS A 578 -8.83 -23.73 10.15
CA HIS A 578 -9.39 -23.22 11.40
C HIS A 578 -8.27 -22.85 12.37
N GLN A 579 -7.54 -21.78 12.04
CA GLN A 579 -6.27 -21.48 12.67
C GLN A 579 -6.12 -19.98 12.98
N ILE A 580 -5.31 -19.67 13.99
CA ILE A 580 -4.75 -18.36 14.26
C ILE A 580 -3.24 -18.44 14.09
N LYS A 581 -2.67 -17.57 13.25
CA LYS A 581 -1.23 -17.42 13.06
C LYS A 581 -0.76 -16.16 13.77
N VAL A 582 0.26 -16.30 14.64
CA VAL A 582 0.92 -15.19 15.33
C VAL A 582 2.42 -15.31 15.07
N GLY A 583 2.93 -14.52 14.13
CA GLY A 583 4.31 -14.68 13.67
C GLY A 583 4.60 -16.11 13.20
N ALA A 584 5.54 -16.79 13.86
CA ALA A 584 5.90 -18.17 13.56
C ALA A 584 4.97 -19.22 14.21
N GLN A 585 4.04 -18.81 15.06
CA GLN A 585 3.19 -19.73 15.80
C GLN A 585 1.85 -19.94 15.09
N MET A 586 1.48 -21.22 14.88
CA MET A 586 0.16 -21.62 14.41
C MET A 586 -0.63 -22.20 15.57
N ILE A 587 -1.85 -21.71 15.78
CA ILE A 587 -2.76 -22.13 16.86
C ILE A 587 -3.99 -22.74 16.20
N ASP A 588 -4.25 -23.99 16.49
CA ASP A 588 -5.47 -24.68 16.06
C ASP A 588 -6.65 -24.23 16.92
N ILE A 589 -7.66 -23.64 16.30
CA ILE A 589 -8.85 -23.12 16.98
C ILE A 589 -9.68 -24.25 17.59
N ALA A 590 -9.78 -25.39 16.92
CA ALA A 590 -10.55 -26.55 17.42
C ALA A 590 -9.93 -27.17 18.68
N GLY A 591 -8.64 -26.92 18.94
CA GLY A 591 -7.93 -27.35 20.16
C GLY A 591 -8.03 -26.39 21.32
N LEU A 592 -8.65 -25.22 21.18
CA LEU A 592 -8.79 -24.22 22.23
C LEU A 592 -9.84 -24.64 23.27
N SER A 593 -9.69 -24.16 24.51
CA SER A 593 -10.62 -24.44 25.60
C SER A 593 -11.99 -23.78 25.48
N SER A 594 -12.08 -22.75 24.65
CA SER A 594 -13.31 -22.01 24.32
C SER A 594 -13.23 -21.49 22.90
N ASP A 595 -14.37 -21.21 22.28
CA ASP A 595 -14.44 -20.60 20.96
C ASP A 595 -13.84 -19.18 20.98
N PRO A 596 -13.04 -18.81 19.97
CA PRO A 596 -12.48 -17.46 19.88
C PRO A 596 -13.56 -16.41 19.70
N GLN A 597 -13.41 -15.31 20.43
CA GLN A 597 -14.22 -14.12 20.30
C GLN A 597 -13.49 -13.09 19.43
N ILE A 598 -14.11 -12.64 18.33
CA ILE A 598 -13.62 -11.55 17.52
C ILE A 598 -14.27 -10.25 17.97
N VAL A 599 -13.48 -9.29 18.43
CA VAL A 599 -13.94 -7.97 18.86
C VAL A 599 -13.35 -6.88 17.95
N PRO A 600 -14.05 -5.76 17.71
CA PRO A 600 -13.44 -4.63 16.98
C PRO A 600 -12.26 -4.07 17.81
N ASN A 601 -11.16 -3.74 17.15
CA ASN A 601 -10.03 -3.10 17.83
C ASN A 601 -10.33 -1.59 18.05
N PRO A 602 -10.57 -1.15 19.29
CA PRO A 602 -10.98 0.24 19.56
C PRO A 602 -9.85 1.25 19.38
N THR A 603 -8.60 0.79 19.31
CA THR A 603 -7.40 1.65 19.18
C THR A 603 -6.89 1.73 17.76
N ALA A 604 -7.40 0.91 16.84
CA ALA A 604 -7.00 0.96 15.45
C ALA A 604 -7.49 2.26 14.80
N PRO A 605 -6.60 3.02 14.17
CA PRO A 605 -6.98 4.29 13.52
C PRO A 605 -7.90 4.07 12.31
N ASN A 606 -7.79 2.91 11.68
CA ASN A 606 -8.55 2.55 10.50
C ASN A 606 -8.95 1.08 10.59
N THR A 607 -10.24 0.83 10.47
CA THR A 607 -10.80 -0.53 10.44
C THR A 607 -11.55 -0.72 9.14
N VAL A 608 -11.47 -1.91 8.55
CA VAL A 608 -12.21 -2.27 7.35
C VAL A 608 -12.86 -3.63 7.56
N TYR A 609 -14.17 -3.66 7.48
CA TYR A 609 -14.97 -4.87 7.58
C TYR A 609 -15.60 -5.15 6.22
N SER A 610 -15.54 -6.40 5.74
CA SER A 610 -15.97 -6.75 4.39
C SER A 610 -16.90 -7.96 4.40
N ILE A 611 -17.92 -7.93 3.54
CA ILE A 611 -18.78 -9.06 3.20
C ILE A 611 -18.61 -9.32 1.71
N ALA A 612 -18.15 -10.52 1.37
CA ALA A 612 -17.92 -10.94 0.00
C ALA A 612 -18.95 -12.02 -0.41
N HIS A 613 -19.57 -11.83 -1.57
CA HIS A 613 -20.55 -12.71 -2.16
C HIS A 613 -19.94 -13.42 -3.37
N SER A 614 -19.69 -14.72 -3.26
CA SER A 614 -18.90 -15.46 -4.25
C SER A 614 -19.59 -15.58 -5.62
N LEU A 615 -20.92 -15.71 -5.66
CA LEU A 615 -21.63 -15.86 -6.95
C LEU A 615 -21.81 -14.53 -7.69
N SER A 616 -21.95 -13.42 -6.97
CA SER A 616 -22.17 -12.10 -7.59
C SER A 616 -20.87 -11.32 -7.84
N SER A 617 -19.72 -11.81 -7.37
CA SER A 617 -18.43 -11.11 -7.40
C SER A 617 -18.54 -9.70 -6.81
N THR A 618 -19.36 -9.54 -5.77
CA THR A 618 -19.61 -8.28 -5.08
C THR A 618 -19.00 -8.33 -3.69
N ILE A 619 -18.26 -7.28 -3.33
CA ILE A 619 -17.71 -7.07 -2.01
C ILE A 619 -18.30 -5.79 -1.44
N GLU A 620 -18.86 -5.85 -0.23
CA GLU A 620 -19.38 -4.72 0.52
C GLU A 620 -18.43 -4.38 1.66
N ASN A 621 -18.01 -3.12 1.75
CA ASN A 621 -17.07 -2.65 2.77
C ASN A 621 -17.76 -1.72 3.74
N PHE A 622 -17.39 -1.81 5.01
CA PHE A 622 -17.90 -1.04 6.13
C PHE A 622 -16.74 -0.48 6.93
N ASN A 623 -16.82 0.80 7.30
CA ASN A 623 -15.82 1.46 8.14
C ASN A 623 -16.19 1.44 9.63
N THR A 624 -17.39 0.98 9.97
CA THR A 624 -17.83 0.80 11.36
C THR A 624 -18.29 -0.64 11.59
N TYR A 625 -17.98 -1.14 12.77
CA TYR A 625 -18.37 -2.49 13.17
C TYR A 625 -19.90 -2.65 13.26
N ASP A 626 -20.61 -1.63 13.74
CA ASP A 626 -22.08 -1.63 13.85
C ASP A 626 -22.76 -1.80 12.47
N ALA A 627 -22.29 -1.07 11.45
CA ALA A 627 -22.81 -1.19 10.09
C ALA A 627 -22.55 -2.59 9.51
N PHE A 628 -21.35 -3.12 9.74
CA PHE A 628 -20.97 -4.46 9.31
C PHE A 628 -21.84 -5.54 9.97
N VAL A 629 -22.03 -5.48 11.32
CA VAL A 629 -22.87 -6.46 12.04
C VAL A 629 -24.34 -6.34 11.64
N THR A 630 -24.83 -5.13 11.39
CA THR A 630 -26.18 -4.93 10.88
C THR A 630 -26.40 -5.63 9.55
N GLN A 631 -25.45 -5.51 8.62
CA GLN A 631 -25.51 -6.22 7.34
C GLN A 631 -25.34 -7.73 7.53
N LEU A 632 -24.42 -8.18 8.39
CA LEU A 632 -24.25 -9.59 8.74
C LEU A 632 -25.55 -10.21 9.24
N GLN A 633 -26.27 -9.52 10.14
CA GLN A 633 -27.59 -9.97 10.64
C GLN A 633 -28.60 -10.11 9.51
N SER A 634 -28.60 -9.17 8.56
CA SER A 634 -29.48 -9.21 7.38
C SER A 634 -29.17 -10.43 6.50
N GLU A 635 -27.88 -10.71 6.26
CA GLU A 635 -27.47 -11.88 5.45
C GLU A 635 -27.83 -13.21 6.12
N LEU A 636 -27.56 -13.37 7.41
CA LEU A 636 -27.83 -14.58 8.16
C LEU A 636 -29.34 -14.84 8.39
N ASN A 637 -30.17 -13.80 8.35
CA ASN A 637 -31.63 -13.95 8.36
C ASN A 637 -32.19 -14.38 7.00
N GLY A 638 -31.36 -14.35 5.93
CA GLY A 638 -31.68 -14.84 4.60
C GLY A 638 -31.38 -16.33 4.43
N THR A 639 -31.08 -16.71 3.21
CA THR A 639 -30.69 -18.09 2.84
C THR A 639 -29.20 -18.24 2.56
N ALA A 640 -28.44 -17.17 2.69
CA ALA A 640 -27.01 -17.14 2.45
C ALA A 640 -26.26 -17.94 3.52
N LEU A 641 -25.26 -18.71 3.11
CA LEU A 641 -24.42 -19.50 4.01
C LEU A 641 -23.03 -18.90 4.06
N VAL A 642 -22.47 -18.78 5.25
CA VAL A 642 -21.08 -18.34 5.45
C VAL A 642 -20.14 -19.49 5.10
N THR A 643 -19.23 -19.24 4.16
CA THR A 643 -18.21 -20.20 3.74
C THR A 643 -16.85 -19.97 4.41
N GLY A 644 -16.59 -18.76 4.92
CA GLY A 644 -15.36 -18.47 5.62
C GLY A 644 -15.38 -17.15 6.36
N VAL A 645 -14.47 -17.03 7.31
CA VAL A 645 -14.10 -15.79 8.00
C VAL A 645 -12.58 -15.68 8.02
N THR A 646 -12.08 -14.49 7.71
CA THR A 646 -10.69 -14.11 7.95
C THR A 646 -10.66 -12.82 8.75
N ALA A 647 -9.69 -12.68 9.64
CA ALA A 647 -9.48 -11.43 10.37
C ALA A 647 -7.98 -11.18 10.57
N VAL A 648 -7.62 -9.90 10.60
CA VAL A 648 -6.29 -9.42 10.98
C VAL A 648 -6.43 -8.54 12.20
N GLY A 649 -5.53 -8.70 13.17
CA GLY A 649 -5.56 -7.95 14.41
C GLY A 649 -4.65 -8.54 15.46
N GLN A 650 -4.98 -8.37 16.73
CA GLN A 650 -4.17 -8.87 17.84
C GLN A 650 -4.88 -9.99 18.58
N TYR A 651 -4.17 -11.09 18.81
CA TYR A 651 -4.69 -12.23 19.54
C TYR A 651 -4.20 -12.24 21.00
N THR A 652 -5.15 -12.37 21.93
CA THR A 652 -4.88 -12.52 23.36
C THR A 652 -5.21 -13.93 23.82
N ALA A 653 -4.20 -14.79 23.95
CA ALA A 653 -4.38 -16.21 24.27
C ALA A 653 -5.08 -16.44 25.61
N ALA A 654 -4.81 -15.65 26.66
CA ALA A 654 -5.43 -15.79 27.98
C ALA A 654 -6.94 -15.54 27.99
N ALA A 655 -7.44 -14.71 27.07
CA ALA A 655 -8.86 -14.39 26.93
C ALA A 655 -9.51 -15.12 25.75
N VAL A 656 -8.73 -15.85 24.96
CA VAL A 656 -9.15 -16.44 23.67
C VAL A 656 -9.89 -15.39 22.81
N SER A 657 -9.33 -14.17 22.77
CA SER A 657 -9.94 -13.00 22.14
C SER A 657 -9.06 -12.46 21.02
N PHE A 658 -9.69 -12.05 19.92
CA PHE A 658 -9.06 -11.51 18.72
C PHE A 658 -9.56 -10.08 18.47
N ALA A 659 -8.73 -9.08 18.78
CA ALA A 659 -9.04 -7.66 18.54
C ALA A 659 -8.75 -7.31 17.08
N ALA A 660 -9.77 -7.33 16.24
CA ALA A 660 -9.66 -7.23 14.79
C ALA A 660 -9.54 -5.79 14.29
N THR A 661 -8.55 -5.52 13.44
CA THR A 661 -8.45 -4.32 12.60
C THR A 661 -9.17 -4.50 11.26
N SER A 662 -9.27 -5.75 10.79
CA SER A 662 -10.09 -6.09 9.64
C SER A 662 -10.78 -7.43 9.86
N ILE A 663 -12.00 -7.55 9.30
CA ILE A 663 -12.77 -8.80 9.24
C ILE A 663 -13.31 -8.94 7.83
N THR A 664 -13.18 -10.13 7.27
CA THR A 664 -13.80 -10.46 5.98
C THR A 664 -14.63 -11.73 6.15
N LEU A 665 -15.91 -11.64 5.80
CA LEU A 665 -16.81 -12.78 5.72
C LEU A 665 -17.05 -13.12 4.25
N THR A 666 -17.05 -14.41 3.93
CA THR A 666 -17.39 -14.90 2.60
C THR A 666 -18.69 -15.70 2.65
N PHE A 667 -19.57 -15.43 1.69
CA PHE A 667 -20.86 -16.08 1.54
C PHE A 667 -20.95 -16.79 0.19
N ASN A 668 -21.79 -17.82 0.10
CA ASN A 668 -21.99 -18.61 -1.11
C ASN A 668 -23.13 -18.11 -2.02
N ASN A 669 -23.57 -16.86 -1.89
CA ASN A 669 -24.64 -16.23 -2.69
C ASN A 669 -24.13 -15.17 -3.68
#